data_bb0c7a116e9b435dee3647b459e95f8e
#
_entry.id   bb0c7a116e9b435dee3647b459e95f8e
#
_cell.length_a   1.000
_cell.length_b   1.000
_cell.length_c   1.000
_cell.angle_alpha   90.00
_cell.angle_beta   90.00
_cell.angle_gamma   90.00
#
_symmetry.space_group_name_H-M   'P 1'
#
loop_
_entity.id
_entity.type
_entity.pdbx_description
1 polymer ?
#
loop_
_entity_poly.entity_id
_entity_poly.type
_entity_poly.pdbx_seq_one_letter_code
_entity_poly.pdbx_strand_id
1 'polypeptide(L)'
;TQRVMPYWERLRGQLARLLDADHDRATEPRRCSHCEFCEFAAHCEQQWRREDSLQLVAGFRVSDMEKFHDHGIDSVESLATAGERVPGVPSARVKRLAAQARLQVEARALGDDATPPFELIRPEEDPTWGHGLEQLPAPDAGDVFLDFEGHPMWRADTGLFFLFGFIAQDDSGGWSYTQMWAHDRTEEAERTRELVQLIANRRAAYPGMHVYHYNHTERSSLERLTADHGVAEALLAGLVESGCFVDLYPVVRNSVQVGVESYGLKHVERLAGFVRSDDIHGGSGAVVDYDAWTRDHDKDRLERIAVYNEDDVRATKALRDWLVDQRGDGLLWRHAVLDVAESPEGFDDTVAALKAHDVGTTEWFLGDVLGYWLRERRATNGPRIARLHGDGDDLFDDGEFITALEHVGKVERTRSSGKPILPVMRFRFPEQEVDPKLGTATRKVMYPLPDGGFAYGSLTSVDHDAKTVDVLWNEKAKEHGVLPTSVVIDDFYEPGEKVTVINDLVHAVLDPAAHGEPSRVALALLRREPPRFTAGHGPSGGTFDDDVDQIAGLVRHLDHSYLAVQGPPGTGKTYTGSHIIAGLLAAGLRVGICAFSHSAIDNLLEATIGLIAGNSGALPPIARRGEKPPSPLDGVDYPASNAKAADPKYRIVAGTTWCFASVAM
;
A
#
# COMPACT_ATOMS: atom_id res chain seq x y z
N THR A 1 -17.42 5.12 11.52
CA THR A 1 -17.35 6.02 12.69
C THR A 1 -16.19 5.60 13.62
N GLN A 2 -16.04 4.32 14.00
CA GLN A 2 -14.98 3.85 14.92
C GLN A 2 -13.55 4.04 14.38
N ARG A 3 -13.35 4.02 13.05
CA ARG A 3 -12.03 4.24 12.43
C ARG A 3 -11.61 5.72 12.40
N VAL A 4 -12.56 6.64 12.45
CA VAL A 4 -12.31 8.08 12.33
C VAL A 4 -12.20 8.75 13.70
N MET A 5 -12.77 8.15 14.76
CA MET A 5 -12.81 8.75 16.09
C MET A 5 -11.42 9.03 16.70
N PRO A 6 -10.45 8.10 16.67
CA PRO A 6 -9.12 8.37 17.22
C PRO A 6 -8.42 9.53 16.50
N TYR A 7 -8.55 9.59 15.17
CA TYR A 7 -8.02 10.70 14.37
C TYR A 7 -8.67 12.03 14.75
N TRP A 8 -10.00 12.04 14.87
CA TRP A 8 -10.76 13.24 15.26
C TRP A 8 -10.42 13.71 16.69
N GLU A 9 -10.27 12.79 17.64
CA GLU A 9 -9.89 13.12 19.02
C GLU A 9 -8.49 13.73 19.10
N ARG A 10 -7.53 13.19 18.33
CA ARG A 10 -6.18 13.75 18.20
C ARG A 10 -6.21 15.14 17.59
N LEU A 11 -6.91 15.32 16.47
CA LEU A 11 -7.05 16.62 15.80
C LEU A 11 -7.71 17.66 16.72
N ARG A 12 -8.78 17.28 17.44
CA ARG A 12 -9.42 18.13 18.43
C ARG A 12 -8.45 18.51 19.56
N GLY A 13 -7.66 17.57 20.05
CA GLY A 13 -6.65 17.84 21.09
C GLY A 13 -5.55 18.77 20.61
N GLN A 14 -5.09 18.63 19.37
CA GLN A 14 -4.13 19.55 18.75
C GLN A 14 -4.72 20.95 18.57
N LEU A 15 -5.94 21.04 18.08
CA LEU A 15 -6.64 22.32 17.90
C LEU A 15 -6.88 23.03 19.24
N ALA A 16 -7.27 22.29 20.29
CA ALA A 16 -7.43 22.86 21.63
C ALA A 16 -6.11 23.43 22.15
N ARG A 17 -4.99 22.72 21.99
CA ARG A 17 -3.67 23.23 22.37
C ARG A 17 -3.27 24.49 21.59
N LEU A 18 -3.58 24.56 20.30
CA LEU A 18 -3.33 25.75 19.49
C LEU A 18 -4.20 26.94 19.92
N LEU A 19 -5.43 26.70 20.34
CA LEU A 19 -6.36 27.74 20.83
C LEU A 19 -6.01 28.22 22.24
N ASP A 20 -5.42 27.35 23.08
CA ASP A 20 -4.96 27.68 24.42
C ASP A 20 -3.56 28.34 24.41
N ALA A 21 -2.84 28.30 23.28
CA ALA A 21 -1.55 28.97 23.15
C ALA A 21 -1.75 30.48 23.10
N ASP A 22 -0.86 31.20 23.79
CA ASP A 22 -0.88 32.66 23.87
C ASP A 22 -0.79 33.28 22.47
N HIS A 23 -1.83 33.99 22.05
CA HIS A 23 -2.00 34.51 20.68
C HIS A 23 -0.99 35.62 20.30
N ASP A 24 -0.16 36.08 21.24
CA ASP A 24 0.88 37.09 21.00
C ASP A 24 2.20 36.52 20.42
N ARG A 25 2.30 35.20 20.22
CA ARG A 25 3.44 34.62 19.50
C ARG A 25 3.29 34.85 18.00
N ALA A 26 4.25 35.58 17.43
CA ALA A 26 4.37 35.66 15.97
C ALA A 26 4.42 34.26 15.38
N THR A 27 3.54 33.98 14.40
CA THR A 27 3.54 32.71 13.69
C THR A 27 4.77 32.64 12.79
N GLU A 28 5.66 31.69 13.03
CA GLU A 28 6.79 31.43 12.17
C GLU A 28 6.38 30.48 11.03
N PRO A 29 6.77 30.78 9.77
CA PRO A 29 6.46 29.90 8.66
C PRO A 29 7.26 28.61 8.79
N ARG A 30 6.55 27.47 8.75
CA ARG A 30 7.14 26.12 8.82
C ARG A 30 6.91 25.38 7.52
N ARG A 31 7.98 24.79 6.97
CA ARG A 31 7.91 23.99 5.74
C ARG A 31 7.06 22.74 5.98
N CYS A 32 6.11 22.49 5.10
CA CYS A 32 5.23 21.32 5.13
C CYS A 32 4.82 20.93 3.69
N SER A 33 4.20 19.77 3.52
CA SER A 33 3.74 19.27 2.21
C SER A 33 2.74 20.22 1.53
N HIS A 34 1.99 21.02 2.28
CA HIS A 34 1.07 22.00 1.71
C HIS A 34 1.78 23.17 1.02
N CYS A 35 3.07 23.39 1.27
CA CYS A 35 3.82 24.50 0.65
C CYS A 35 3.85 24.44 -0.88
N GLU A 36 3.74 23.27 -1.48
CA GLU A 36 3.67 23.10 -2.94
C GLU A 36 2.45 23.79 -3.58
N PHE A 37 1.37 23.97 -2.82
CA PHE A 37 0.10 24.56 -3.28
C PHE A 37 -0.23 25.87 -2.54
N CYS A 38 0.68 26.37 -1.69
CA CYS A 38 0.43 27.49 -0.82
C CYS A 38 0.69 28.83 -1.54
N GLU A 39 -0.26 29.73 -1.49
CA GLU A 39 -0.12 31.09 -2.06
C GLU A 39 1.04 31.89 -1.41
N PHE A 40 1.43 31.56 -0.19
CA PHE A 40 2.51 32.21 0.55
C PHE A 40 3.87 31.51 0.40
N ALA A 41 3.98 30.43 -0.35
CA ALA A 41 5.20 29.64 -0.46
C ALA A 41 6.42 30.48 -0.81
N ALA A 42 6.32 31.33 -1.85
CA ALA A 42 7.41 32.20 -2.28
C ALA A 42 7.80 33.23 -1.21
N HIS A 43 6.85 33.74 -0.43
CA HIS A 43 7.10 34.68 0.67
C HIS A 43 7.87 33.98 1.82
N CYS A 44 7.42 32.79 2.20
CA CYS A 44 8.08 32.00 3.24
C CYS A 44 9.50 31.60 2.81
N GLU A 45 9.67 31.17 1.56
CA GLU A 45 11.00 30.80 1.01
C GLU A 45 11.97 31.99 1.03
N GLN A 46 11.52 33.19 0.63
CA GLN A 46 12.35 34.41 0.72
C GLN A 46 12.75 34.71 2.16
N GLN A 47 11.88 34.47 3.14
CA GLN A 47 12.20 34.62 4.55
C GLN A 47 13.25 33.61 4.98
N TRP A 48 13.06 32.32 4.69
CA TRP A 48 14.03 31.25 5.05
C TRP A 48 15.41 31.52 4.44
N ARG A 49 15.45 32.00 3.19
CA ARG A 49 16.73 32.36 2.53
C ARG A 49 17.42 33.56 3.19
N ARG A 50 16.67 34.59 3.61
CA ARG A 50 17.23 35.75 4.34
C ARG A 50 17.78 35.38 5.70
N GLU A 51 17.13 34.44 6.38
CA GLU A 51 17.51 33.95 7.71
C GLU A 51 18.52 32.80 7.67
N ASP A 52 18.90 32.34 6.48
CA ASP A 52 19.69 31.11 6.28
C ASP A 52 19.12 29.91 7.06
N SER A 53 17.80 29.77 7.07
CA SER A 53 17.06 28.87 7.92
C SER A 53 17.47 27.40 7.73
N LEU A 54 17.52 26.65 8.82
CA LEU A 54 17.74 25.20 8.82
C LEU A 54 16.71 24.42 7.95
N GLN A 55 15.54 25.02 7.68
CA GLN A 55 14.53 24.43 6.82
C GLN A 55 14.97 24.30 5.35
N LEU A 56 16.05 24.98 4.96
CA LEU A 56 16.67 24.85 3.63
C LEU A 56 17.61 23.64 3.52
N VAL A 57 17.97 23.01 4.64
CA VAL A 57 18.84 21.83 4.61
C VAL A 57 18.02 20.61 4.17
N ALA A 58 18.46 19.95 3.12
CA ALA A 58 17.79 18.75 2.63
C ALA A 58 17.72 17.66 3.71
N GLY A 59 16.52 17.15 3.97
CA GLY A 59 16.27 16.15 5.02
C GLY A 59 16.18 16.74 6.46
N PHE A 60 16.23 18.06 6.62
CA PHE A 60 16.01 18.67 7.93
C PHE A 60 14.53 18.62 8.32
N ARG A 61 14.22 18.24 9.54
CA ARG A 61 12.86 18.19 10.06
C ARG A 61 12.53 19.42 10.88
N VAL A 62 11.39 20.01 10.57
CA VAL A 62 10.88 21.15 11.33
C VAL A 62 10.65 20.79 12.80
N SER A 63 10.32 19.54 13.11
CA SER A 63 10.19 19.03 14.48
C SER A 63 11.50 19.02 15.30
N ASP A 64 12.65 19.06 14.63
CA ASP A 64 13.94 19.12 15.30
C ASP A 64 14.43 20.57 15.53
N MET A 65 13.77 21.56 14.92
CA MET A 65 14.17 22.97 14.93
C MET A 65 14.53 23.49 16.34
N GLU A 66 13.63 23.32 17.30
CA GLU A 66 13.81 23.80 18.67
C GLU A 66 15.06 23.17 19.35
N LYS A 67 15.31 21.86 19.08
CA LYS A 67 16.48 21.16 19.62
C LYS A 67 17.80 21.74 19.11
N PHE A 68 17.84 22.11 17.81
CA PHE A 68 19.02 22.73 17.22
C PHE A 68 19.20 24.18 17.73
N HIS A 69 18.13 24.97 17.78
CA HIS A 69 18.15 26.35 18.31
C HIS A 69 18.61 26.41 19.78
N ASP A 70 18.13 25.49 20.63
CA ASP A 70 18.53 25.39 22.02
C ASP A 70 20.04 25.13 22.19
N HIS A 71 20.72 24.73 21.12
CA HIS A 71 22.16 24.47 21.11
C HIS A 71 22.94 25.49 20.27
N GLY A 72 22.29 26.62 19.90
CA GLY A 72 22.92 27.70 19.15
C GLY A 72 23.19 27.37 17.70
N ILE A 73 22.46 26.41 17.12
CA ILE A 73 22.54 26.05 15.71
C ILE A 73 21.25 26.56 15.04
N ASP A 74 21.36 27.79 14.47
CA ASP A 74 20.20 28.54 13.98
C ASP A 74 20.15 28.69 12.45
N SER A 75 21.22 28.31 11.74
CA SER A 75 21.37 28.51 10.32
C SER A 75 22.06 27.35 9.63
N VAL A 76 21.95 27.28 8.29
CA VAL A 76 22.70 26.33 7.46
C VAL A 76 24.19 26.42 7.71
N GLU A 77 24.74 27.65 7.77
CA GLU A 77 26.17 27.84 8.03
C GLU A 77 26.61 27.36 9.42
N SER A 78 25.78 27.62 10.45
CA SER A 78 26.09 27.14 11.82
C SER A 78 25.99 25.61 11.89
N LEU A 79 25.05 25.00 11.20
CA LEU A 79 24.94 23.53 11.11
C LEU A 79 26.10 22.89 10.35
N ALA A 80 26.59 23.54 9.28
CA ALA A 80 27.73 23.06 8.51
C ALA A 80 29.01 22.91 9.33
N THR A 81 29.12 23.69 10.41
CA THR A 81 30.28 23.70 11.35
C THR A 81 29.94 23.08 12.70
N ALA A 82 28.73 22.57 12.89
CA ALA A 82 28.25 22.03 14.15
C ALA A 82 29.02 20.76 14.57
N GLY A 83 29.14 20.59 15.88
CA GLY A 83 29.66 19.36 16.47
C GLY A 83 28.71 18.18 16.29
N GLU A 84 29.17 16.98 16.65
CA GLU A 84 28.47 15.72 16.41
C GLU A 84 27.27 15.46 17.32
N ARG A 85 26.91 16.35 18.24
CA ARG A 85 25.93 16.10 19.30
C ARG A 85 24.94 17.26 19.49
N VAL A 86 23.66 16.94 19.29
CA VAL A 86 22.51 17.74 19.71
C VAL A 86 21.64 16.84 20.59
N PRO A 87 21.40 17.17 21.88
CA PRO A 87 20.56 16.36 22.76
C PRO A 87 19.15 16.15 22.20
N GLY A 88 18.70 14.90 22.23
CA GLY A 88 17.40 14.52 21.67
C GLY A 88 17.39 14.31 20.15
N VAL A 89 18.56 14.39 19.50
CA VAL A 89 18.75 13.99 18.08
C VAL A 89 19.83 12.91 18.01
N PRO A 90 19.61 11.80 17.31
CA PRO A 90 20.63 10.75 17.13
C PRO A 90 21.92 11.32 16.52
N SER A 91 23.08 10.92 17.06
CA SER A 91 24.38 11.46 16.60
C SER A 91 24.64 11.19 15.12
N ALA A 92 24.22 10.04 14.59
CA ALA A 92 24.34 9.74 13.16
C ALA A 92 23.55 10.74 12.30
N ARG A 93 22.34 11.11 12.72
CA ARG A 93 21.51 12.12 12.06
C ARG A 93 22.16 13.51 12.12
N VAL A 94 22.68 13.91 13.28
CA VAL A 94 23.40 15.21 13.39
C VAL A 94 24.58 15.26 12.43
N LYS A 95 25.40 14.21 12.37
CA LYS A 95 26.52 14.09 11.43
C LYS A 95 26.09 14.21 9.97
N ARG A 96 25.00 13.51 9.62
CA ARG A 96 24.47 13.54 8.27
C ARG A 96 23.95 14.93 7.88
N LEU A 97 23.19 15.58 8.77
CA LEU A 97 22.69 16.94 8.53
C LEU A 97 23.83 17.97 8.46
N ALA A 98 24.86 17.85 9.30
CA ALA A 98 26.03 18.72 9.24
C ALA A 98 26.81 18.54 7.93
N ALA A 99 27.01 17.31 7.47
CA ALA A 99 27.63 17.05 6.17
C ALA A 99 26.77 17.58 5.02
N GLN A 100 25.45 17.42 5.08
CA GLN A 100 24.51 17.99 4.12
C GLN A 100 24.60 19.51 4.06
N ALA A 101 24.56 20.19 5.21
CA ALA A 101 24.68 21.63 5.30
C ALA A 101 26.02 22.12 4.75
N ARG A 102 27.13 21.43 5.05
CA ARG A 102 28.48 21.76 4.52
C ARG A 102 28.50 21.71 3.00
N LEU A 103 27.98 20.64 2.39
CA LEU A 103 27.90 20.52 0.94
C LEU A 103 27.03 21.62 0.31
N GLN A 104 25.92 22.00 0.96
CA GLN A 104 25.07 23.08 0.48
C GLN A 104 25.77 24.46 0.58
N VAL A 105 26.52 24.72 1.63
CA VAL A 105 27.35 25.95 1.75
C VAL A 105 28.42 25.98 0.66
N GLU A 106 29.09 24.86 0.39
CA GLU A 106 30.06 24.73 -0.70
C GLU A 106 29.41 24.95 -2.07
N ALA A 107 28.22 24.35 -2.32
CA ALA A 107 27.47 24.55 -3.56
C ALA A 107 27.13 26.03 -3.81
N ARG A 108 26.68 26.74 -2.76
CA ARG A 108 26.40 28.19 -2.85
C ARG A 108 27.63 29.02 -3.25
N ALA A 109 28.81 28.61 -2.78
CA ALA A 109 30.05 29.27 -3.16
C ALA A 109 30.47 29.01 -4.61
N LEU A 110 30.10 27.85 -5.18
CA LEU A 110 30.38 27.48 -6.59
C LEU A 110 29.40 28.14 -7.56
N GLY A 111 28.19 28.48 -7.11
CA GLY A 111 27.12 29.06 -7.92
C GLY A 111 26.22 28.03 -8.61
N ASP A 112 25.07 28.52 -9.11
CA ASP A 112 23.97 27.66 -9.58
C ASP A 112 24.29 26.86 -10.86
N ASP A 113 25.23 27.33 -11.69
CA ASP A 113 25.62 26.66 -12.93
C ASP A 113 26.65 25.54 -12.72
N ALA A 114 27.27 25.46 -11.56
CA ALA A 114 28.25 24.43 -11.26
C ALA A 114 27.61 23.09 -10.93
N THR A 115 28.32 21.99 -11.23
CA THR A 115 27.93 20.66 -10.70
C THR A 115 27.95 20.70 -9.19
N PRO A 116 26.86 20.30 -8.49
CA PRO A 116 26.82 20.34 -7.04
C PRO A 116 27.91 19.43 -6.43
N PRO A 117 28.59 19.84 -5.36
CA PRO A 117 29.52 18.98 -4.66
C PRO A 117 28.77 17.79 -4.04
N PHE A 118 29.42 16.65 -3.96
CA PHE A 118 28.80 15.44 -3.44
C PHE A 118 29.82 14.58 -2.68
N GLU A 119 29.29 13.72 -1.81
CA GLU A 119 30.03 12.66 -1.13
C GLU A 119 29.29 11.33 -1.27
N LEU A 120 30.02 10.27 -1.63
CA LEU A 120 29.44 8.93 -1.66
C LEU A 120 29.27 8.43 -0.21
N ILE A 121 28.07 7.97 0.09
CA ILE A 121 27.80 7.24 1.34
C ILE A 121 28.36 5.84 1.12
N ARG A 122 29.49 5.56 1.76
CA ARG A 122 30.09 4.23 1.67
C ARG A 122 29.30 3.26 2.53
N PRO A 123 29.00 2.05 2.04
CA PRO A 123 28.45 1.00 2.87
C PRO A 123 29.40 0.75 4.06
N GLU A 124 28.85 0.41 5.22
CA GLU A 124 29.64 -0.09 6.35
C GLU A 124 30.45 -1.32 5.96
N GLU A 125 31.46 -1.70 6.75
CA GLU A 125 32.38 -2.81 6.43
C GLU A 125 31.67 -4.17 6.17
N ASP A 126 30.43 -4.31 6.61
CA ASP A 126 29.56 -5.45 6.33
C ASP A 126 28.23 -4.95 5.73
N PRO A 127 28.17 -4.68 4.41
CA PRO A 127 27.01 -4.08 3.79
C PRO A 127 25.82 -5.02 3.89
N THR A 128 24.83 -4.61 4.68
CA THR A 128 23.52 -5.23 4.63
C THR A 128 22.95 -5.08 3.22
N TRP A 129 22.44 -6.16 2.69
CA TRP A 129 21.90 -6.21 1.34
C TRP A 129 20.89 -5.09 1.07
N GLY A 130 21.00 -4.46 -0.08
CA GLY A 130 19.99 -3.51 -0.57
C GLY A 130 20.17 -2.06 -0.16
N HIS A 131 21.34 -1.64 0.30
CA HIS A 131 21.64 -0.24 0.59
C HIS A 131 22.37 0.46 -0.56
N GLY A 132 21.90 1.65 -0.91
CA GLY A 132 22.58 2.53 -1.84
C GLY A 132 22.79 1.93 -3.23
N LEU A 133 24.03 2.00 -3.75
CA LEU A 133 24.38 1.54 -5.11
C LEU A 133 24.18 0.04 -5.35
N GLU A 134 24.07 -0.79 -4.31
CA GLU A 134 23.75 -2.21 -4.43
C GLU A 134 22.30 -2.46 -4.86
N GLN A 135 21.42 -1.46 -4.72
CA GLN A 135 20.05 -1.54 -5.19
C GLN A 135 19.94 -1.45 -6.73
N LEU A 136 21.00 -1.03 -7.41
CA LEU A 136 21.01 -0.97 -8.86
C LEU A 136 21.16 -2.36 -9.47
N PRO A 137 20.29 -2.76 -10.41
CA PRO A 137 20.53 -3.91 -11.26
C PRO A 137 21.56 -3.57 -12.33
N ALA A 138 22.16 -4.62 -12.92
CA ALA A 138 23.06 -4.44 -14.05
C ALA A 138 22.31 -3.79 -15.24
N PRO A 139 22.92 -2.80 -15.92
CA PRO A 139 22.32 -2.22 -17.13
C PRO A 139 22.10 -3.27 -18.22
N ASP A 140 20.98 -3.16 -18.92
CA ASP A 140 20.58 -4.05 -20.01
C ASP A 140 20.12 -3.25 -21.23
N ALA A 141 20.35 -3.77 -22.44
CA ALA A 141 19.90 -3.12 -23.68
C ALA A 141 18.37 -2.96 -23.78
N GLY A 142 17.64 -3.77 -23.00
CA GLY A 142 16.20 -3.69 -22.88
C GLY A 142 15.69 -2.62 -21.94
N ASP A 143 16.53 -1.93 -21.16
CA ASP A 143 16.12 -0.96 -20.16
C ASP A 143 15.19 0.13 -20.72
N VAL A 144 14.23 0.56 -19.90
CA VAL A 144 13.25 1.60 -20.18
C VAL A 144 13.31 2.66 -19.10
N PHE A 145 13.20 3.94 -19.46
CA PHE A 145 13.07 5.05 -18.51
C PHE A 145 11.71 5.69 -18.72
N LEU A 146 10.91 5.78 -17.67
CA LEU A 146 9.48 6.07 -17.71
C LEU A 146 9.13 7.25 -16.81
N ASP A 147 8.25 8.12 -17.30
CA ASP A 147 7.68 9.22 -16.54
C ASP A 147 6.25 9.54 -17.01
N PHE A 148 5.39 10.04 -16.10
CA PHE A 148 3.99 10.33 -16.38
C PHE A 148 3.62 11.77 -16.07
N GLU A 149 2.80 12.35 -16.95
CA GLU A 149 2.15 13.62 -16.66
C GLU A 149 0.66 13.43 -16.39
N GLY A 150 0.18 14.04 -15.31
CA GLY A 150 -1.20 13.86 -14.87
C GLY A 150 -1.84 15.14 -14.34
N HIS A 151 -3.15 15.25 -14.54
CA HIS A 151 -3.98 16.30 -13.97
C HIS A 151 -4.76 15.73 -12.78
N PRO A 152 -4.39 16.05 -11.52
CA PRO A 152 -4.99 15.41 -10.33
C PRO A 152 -6.47 15.79 -10.14
N MET A 153 -6.89 16.95 -10.63
CA MET A 153 -8.24 17.49 -10.52
C MET A 153 -8.92 17.65 -11.90
N TRP A 154 -8.69 16.69 -12.82
CA TRP A 154 -9.30 16.73 -14.16
C TRP A 154 -10.84 16.79 -14.10
N ARG A 155 -11.43 16.09 -13.12
CA ARG A 155 -12.84 16.23 -12.69
C ARG A 155 -12.90 16.31 -11.17
N ALA A 156 -14.05 16.68 -10.64
CA ALA A 156 -14.23 16.90 -9.19
C ALA A 156 -13.90 15.67 -8.32
N ASP A 157 -13.97 14.46 -8.88
CA ASP A 157 -13.82 13.19 -8.20
C ASP A 157 -12.70 12.30 -8.77
N THR A 158 -12.03 12.70 -9.85
CA THR A 158 -11.02 11.87 -10.50
C THR A 158 -9.98 12.68 -11.23
N GLY A 159 -8.71 12.23 -11.16
CA GLY A 159 -7.61 12.69 -11.99
C GLY A 159 -7.57 12.01 -13.35
N LEU A 160 -6.65 12.44 -14.17
CA LEU A 160 -6.32 11.86 -15.49
C LEU A 160 -4.82 11.88 -15.69
N PHE A 161 -4.20 10.74 -15.99
CA PHE A 161 -2.87 10.73 -16.57
C PHE A 161 -2.99 10.94 -18.09
N PHE A 162 -2.54 12.10 -18.54
CA PHE A 162 -2.74 12.51 -19.93
C PHE A 162 -1.54 12.21 -20.84
N LEU A 163 -0.36 11.93 -20.25
CA LEU A 163 0.84 11.55 -21.01
C LEU A 163 1.61 10.44 -20.27
N PHE A 164 1.93 9.39 -21.02
CA PHE A 164 2.83 8.32 -20.62
C PHE A 164 4.06 8.42 -21.53
N GLY A 165 5.17 8.92 -21.02
CA GLY A 165 6.38 9.11 -21.78
C GLY A 165 7.48 8.15 -21.36
N PHE A 166 8.25 7.66 -22.33
CA PHE A 166 9.40 6.80 -22.04
C PHE A 166 10.47 6.87 -23.12
N ILE A 167 11.70 6.54 -22.73
CA ILE A 167 12.76 6.24 -23.68
C ILE A 167 13.19 4.78 -23.58
N ALA A 168 13.50 4.20 -24.73
CA ALA A 168 14.03 2.85 -24.85
C ALA A 168 15.02 2.79 -26.03
N GLN A 169 15.92 1.80 -26.03
CA GLN A 169 16.78 1.58 -27.19
C GLN A 169 15.99 0.99 -28.34
N ASP A 170 16.22 1.54 -29.53
CA ASP A 170 15.78 0.98 -30.80
C ASP A 170 16.73 -0.10 -31.33
N ASP A 171 16.38 -0.74 -32.46
CA ASP A 171 17.19 -1.79 -33.08
C ASP A 171 18.59 -1.32 -33.51
N SER A 172 18.82 -0.01 -33.64
CA SER A 172 20.13 0.56 -33.96
C SER A 172 21.01 0.85 -32.73
N GLY A 173 20.44 0.68 -31.52
CA GLY A 173 21.05 1.02 -30.24
C GLY A 173 20.89 2.50 -29.87
N GLY A 174 20.12 3.28 -30.64
CA GLY A 174 19.76 4.66 -30.32
C GLY A 174 18.65 4.75 -29.29
N TRP A 175 18.66 5.80 -28.47
CA TRP A 175 17.60 6.04 -27.47
C TRP A 175 16.50 6.92 -28.06
N SER A 176 15.32 6.32 -28.27
CA SER A 176 14.14 6.97 -28.86
C SER A 176 13.10 7.29 -27.82
N TYR A 177 12.58 8.53 -27.84
CA TYR A 177 11.46 8.94 -27.01
C TYR A 177 10.13 8.53 -27.65
N THR A 178 9.25 7.98 -26.84
CA THR A 178 7.88 7.62 -27.19
C THR A 178 6.91 8.32 -26.27
N GLN A 179 5.89 8.95 -26.82
CA GLN A 179 4.82 9.63 -26.09
C GLN A 179 3.48 8.97 -26.41
N MET A 180 2.71 8.68 -25.37
CA MET A 180 1.39 8.06 -25.48
C MET A 180 0.38 8.96 -24.78
N TRP A 181 -0.42 9.69 -25.56
CA TRP A 181 -1.41 10.63 -25.05
C TRP A 181 -2.74 9.95 -24.73
N ALA A 182 -3.41 10.43 -23.68
CA ALA A 182 -4.76 10.05 -23.25
C ALA A 182 -5.52 11.32 -22.83
N HIS A 183 -6.59 11.63 -23.51
CA HIS A 183 -7.36 12.85 -23.24
C HIS A 183 -8.67 12.58 -22.51
N ASP A 184 -8.98 11.32 -22.26
CA ASP A 184 -10.08 10.88 -21.42
C ASP A 184 -9.78 9.53 -20.72
N ARG A 185 -10.69 9.08 -19.87
CA ARG A 185 -10.54 7.83 -19.11
C ARG A 185 -10.53 6.57 -19.98
N THR A 186 -11.13 6.62 -21.16
CA THR A 186 -11.13 5.48 -22.10
C THR A 186 -9.76 5.34 -22.76
N GLU A 187 -9.22 6.44 -23.25
CA GLU A 187 -7.88 6.49 -23.81
C GLU A 187 -6.81 6.18 -22.74
N GLU A 188 -6.99 6.66 -21.51
CA GLU A 188 -6.10 6.31 -20.38
C GLU A 188 -6.07 4.80 -20.12
N ALA A 189 -7.22 4.12 -20.16
CA ALA A 189 -7.29 2.66 -20.04
C ALA A 189 -6.57 1.95 -21.19
N GLU A 190 -6.72 2.45 -22.42
CA GLU A 190 -6.05 1.91 -23.61
C GLU A 190 -4.52 2.10 -23.52
N ARG A 191 -4.05 3.31 -23.20
CA ARG A 191 -2.61 3.59 -23.06
C ARG A 191 -1.99 2.79 -21.91
N THR A 192 -2.69 2.66 -20.79
CA THR A 192 -2.25 1.81 -19.66
C THR A 192 -2.04 0.36 -20.10
N ARG A 193 -3.02 -0.22 -20.82
CA ARG A 193 -2.90 -1.59 -21.33
C ARG A 193 -1.74 -1.73 -22.32
N GLU A 194 -1.61 -0.80 -23.27
CA GLU A 194 -0.57 -0.81 -24.28
C GLU A 194 0.83 -0.71 -23.66
N LEU A 195 1.03 0.20 -22.71
CA LEU A 195 2.30 0.37 -22.02
C LEU A 195 2.71 -0.88 -21.25
N VAL A 196 1.78 -1.45 -20.44
CA VAL A 196 2.08 -2.67 -19.67
C VAL A 196 2.41 -3.84 -20.60
N GLN A 197 1.67 -3.99 -21.70
CA GLN A 197 1.95 -5.02 -22.71
C GLN A 197 3.31 -4.80 -23.41
N LEU A 198 3.66 -3.56 -23.72
CA LEU A 198 4.95 -3.21 -24.32
C LEU A 198 6.09 -3.61 -23.37
N ILE A 199 6.00 -3.23 -22.09
CA ILE A 199 7.00 -3.57 -21.07
C ILE A 199 7.13 -5.10 -20.95
N ALA A 200 6.03 -5.83 -20.90
CA ALA A 200 6.05 -7.27 -20.78
C ALA A 200 6.68 -7.97 -21.99
N ASN A 201 6.33 -7.53 -23.21
CA ASN A 201 6.94 -8.03 -24.44
C ASN A 201 8.44 -7.75 -24.47
N ARG A 202 8.85 -6.55 -24.06
CA ARG A 202 10.24 -6.17 -23.99
C ARG A 202 11.01 -6.98 -22.93
N ARG A 203 10.39 -7.22 -21.76
CA ARG A 203 10.96 -8.08 -20.70
C ARG A 203 11.15 -9.52 -21.18
N ALA A 204 10.25 -10.04 -21.99
CA ALA A 204 10.38 -11.36 -22.60
C ALA A 204 11.55 -11.43 -23.61
N ALA A 205 11.79 -10.35 -24.36
CA ALA A 205 12.91 -10.25 -25.30
C ALA A 205 14.25 -9.99 -24.59
N TYR A 206 14.24 -9.22 -23.52
CA TYR A 206 15.38 -8.81 -22.71
C TYR A 206 15.16 -9.18 -21.25
N PRO A 207 15.42 -10.41 -20.81
CA PRO A 207 15.10 -10.87 -19.45
C PRO A 207 15.85 -10.10 -18.34
N GLY A 208 16.98 -9.45 -18.66
CA GLY A 208 17.74 -8.61 -17.73
C GLY A 208 17.26 -7.17 -17.62
N MET A 209 16.30 -6.73 -18.45
CA MET A 209 15.87 -5.34 -18.49
C MET A 209 15.12 -4.89 -17.24
N HIS A 210 15.17 -3.59 -16.99
CA HIS A 210 14.40 -2.93 -15.94
C HIS A 210 13.71 -1.67 -16.46
N VAL A 211 12.66 -1.26 -15.75
CA VAL A 211 11.95 0.01 -15.95
C VAL A 211 12.38 0.95 -14.84
N TYR A 212 13.14 1.97 -15.20
CA TYR A 212 13.62 2.99 -14.27
C TYR A 212 12.66 4.17 -14.22
N HIS A 213 12.41 4.66 -13.04
CA HIS A 213 11.65 5.87 -12.78
C HIS A 213 12.26 6.63 -11.59
N TYR A 214 11.81 7.86 -11.37
CA TYR A 214 12.29 8.67 -10.26
C TYR A 214 11.14 9.02 -9.31
N ASN A 215 11.21 8.51 -8.06
CA ASN A 215 10.15 8.51 -7.09
C ASN A 215 9.10 7.39 -7.35
N HIS A 216 8.21 7.15 -6.38
CA HIS A 216 7.28 6.01 -6.38
C HIS A 216 6.05 6.18 -7.28
N THR A 217 5.88 7.36 -7.89
CA THR A 217 4.64 7.78 -8.56
C THR A 217 4.29 6.89 -9.74
N GLU A 218 5.22 6.55 -10.62
CA GLU A 218 4.96 5.86 -11.88
C GLU A 218 4.49 4.43 -11.64
N ARG A 219 5.21 3.68 -10.80
CA ARG A 219 4.83 2.33 -10.43
C ARG A 219 3.49 2.29 -9.71
N SER A 220 3.31 3.10 -8.67
CA SER A 220 2.07 3.12 -7.89
C SER A 220 0.87 3.59 -8.71
N SER A 221 1.10 4.48 -9.67
CA SER A 221 0.07 4.93 -10.62
C SER A 221 -0.33 3.83 -11.59
N LEU A 222 0.62 3.06 -12.14
CA LEU A 222 0.29 1.90 -12.97
C LEU A 222 -0.51 0.85 -12.21
N GLU A 223 -0.13 0.53 -10.98
CA GLU A 223 -0.87 -0.39 -10.11
C GLU A 223 -2.32 0.09 -9.90
N ARG A 224 -2.51 1.38 -9.66
CA ARG A 224 -3.84 1.99 -9.52
C ARG A 224 -4.62 2.00 -10.84
N LEU A 225 -4.01 2.44 -11.94
CA LEU A 225 -4.66 2.53 -13.24
C LEU A 225 -5.12 1.18 -13.77
N THR A 226 -4.28 0.13 -13.63
CA THR A 226 -4.66 -1.23 -14.03
C THR A 226 -5.85 -1.74 -13.22
N ALA A 227 -5.90 -1.45 -11.90
CA ALA A 227 -7.01 -1.83 -11.03
C ALA A 227 -8.29 -1.01 -11.33
N ASP A 228 -8.17 0.32 -11.46
CA ASP A 228 -9.30 1.23 -11.71
C ASP A 228 -9.99 0.93 -13.05
N HIS A 229 -9.21 0.57 -14.07
CA HIS A 229 -9.70 0.26 -15.41
C HIS A 229 -9.94 -1.24 -15.66
N GLY A 230 -9.50 -2.12 -14.77
CA GLY A 230 -9.59 -3.57 -14.96
C GLY A 230 -8.78 -4.07 -16.15
N VAL A 231 -7.60 -3.49 -16.42
CA VAL A 231 -6.77 -3.80 -17.59
C VAL A 231 -5.37 -4.27 -17.19
N ALA A 232 -4.88 -5.33 -17.80
CA ALA A 232 -3.51 -5.84 -17.69
C ALA A 232 -3.00 -6.07 -16.25
N GLU A 233 -3.88 -6.20 -15.25
CA GLU A 233 -3.52 -6.32 -13.82
C GLU A 233 -2.55 -7.48 -13.55
N ALA A 234 -2.87 -8.69 -14.03
CA ALA A 234 -2.02 -9.87 -13.82
C ALA A 234 -0.65 -9.73 -14.49
N LEU A 235 -0.60 -9.06 -15.63
CA LEU A 235 0.65 -8.82 -16.37
C LEU A 235 1.55 -7.84 -15.61
N LEU A 236 0.97 -6.73 -15.12
CA LEU A 236 1.69 -5.77 -14.29
C LEU A 236 2.16 -6.40 -12.97
N ALA A 237 1.31 -7.19 -12.33
CA ALA A 237 1.68 -7.89 -11.10
C ALA A 237 2.93 -8.77 -11.29
N GLY A 238 2.99 -9.54 -12.38
CA GLY A 238 4.17 -10.34 -12.72
C GLY A 238 5.44 -9.50 -12.97
N LEU A 239 5.32 -8.34 -13.60
CA LEU A 239 6.44 -7.41 -13.78
C LEU A 239 6.94 -6.83 -12.44
N VAL A 240 6.03 -6.44 -11.57
CA VAL A 240 6.36 -5.93 -10.23
C VAL A 240 6.99 -7.02 -9.36
N GLU A 241 6.42 -8.21 -9.33
CA GLU A 241 6.93 -9.36 -8.57
C GLU A 241 8.33 -9.80 -9.05
N SER A 242 8.61 -9.71 -10.34
CA SER A 242 9.94 -10.00 -10.89
C SER A 242 10.98 -8.87 -10.65
N GLY A 243 10.61 -7.82 -9.91
CA GLY A 243 11.50 -6.68 -9.65
C GLY A 243 11.86 -5.86 -10.88
N CYS A 244 11.00 -5.86 -11.90
CA CYS A 244 11.25 -5.13 -13.14
C CYS A 244 11.37 -3.62 -12.94
N PHE A 245 10.67 -3.04 -11.96
CA PHE A 245 10.70 -1.61 -11.67
C PHE A 245 11.83 -1.22 -10.71
N VAL A 246 12.47 -0.09 -10.99
CA VAL A 246 13.58 0.47 -10.21
C VAL A 246 13.32 1.95 -9.97
N ASP A 247 13.01 2.29 -8.71
CA ASP A 247 12.96 3.68 -8.26
C ASP A 247 14.37 4.19 -7.95
N LEU A 248 14.82 5.22 -8.66
CA LEU A 248 16.15 5.79 -8.45
C LEU A 248 16.21 6.75 -7.25
N TYR A 249 15.09 7.28 -6.78
CA TYR A 249 15.08 8.21 -5.64
C TYR A 249 15.71 7.60 -4.38
N PRO A 250 15.26 6.44 -3.87
CA PRO A 250 15.90 5.81 -2.71
C PRO A 250 17.35 5.40 -2.98
N VAL A 251 17.70 5.02 -4.22
CA VAL A 251 19.10 4.72 -4.58
C VAL A 251 19.99 5.96 -4.35
N VAL A 252 19.58 7.11 -4.89
CA VAL A 252 20.33 8.39 -4.72
C VAL A 252 20.43 8.73 -3.24
N ARG A 253 19.29 8.72 -2.52
CA ARG A 253 19.22 9.10 -1.09
C ARG A 253 20.13 8.25 -0.19
N ASN A 254 20.31 6.98 -0.51
CA ASN A 254 21.09 6.04 0.28
C ASN A 254 22.55 5.89 -0.19
N SER A 255 22.90 6.45 -1.34
CA SER A 255 24.25 6.32 -1.91
C SER A 255 25.02 7.62 -1.99
N VAL A 256 24.35 8.78 -2.00
CA VAL A 256 25.02 10.06 -2.24
C VAL A 256 24.46 11.17 -1.35
N GLN A 257 25.33 11.90 -0.68
CA GLN A 257 24.99 13.22 -0.16
C GLN A 257 25.39 14.29 -1.18
N VAL A 258 24.47 15.18 -1.47
CA VAL A 258 24.63 16.18 -2.54
C VAL A 258 24.36 17.58 -2.00
N GLY A 259 25.14 18.56 -2.40
CA GLY A 259 24.99 19.97 -2.03
C GLY A 259 23.77 20.65 -2.67
N VAL A 260 22.58 20.06 -2.49
CA VAL A 260 21.30 20.57 -3.01
C VAL A 260 20.28 20.69 -1.86
N GLU A 261 19.30 21.57 -2.04
CA GLU A 261 18.25 21.81 -1.01
C GLU A 261 17.09 20.80 -1.11
N SER A 262 17.06 20.01 -2.20
CA SER A 262 16.07 18.95 -2.43
C SER A 262 16.67 17.83 -3.27
N TYR A 263 16.27 16.59 -3.01
CA TYR A 263 16.66 15.43 -3.80
C TYR A 263 15.68 15.13 -4.94
N GLY A 264 14.81 16.08 -5.31
CA GLY A 264 14.01 15.99 -6.54
C GLY A 264 14.88 15.91 -7.79
N LEU A 265 14.40 15.25 -8.85
CA LEU A 265 15.18 14.97 -10.07
C LEU A 265 15.90 16.21 -10.62
N LYS A 266 15.22 17.35 -10.71
CA LYS A 266 15.76 18.63 -11.21
C LYS A 266 16.99 19.15 -10.44
N HIS A 267 17.16 18.72 -9.21
CA HIS A 267 18.33 19.11 -8.40
C HIS A 267 19.50 18.13 -8.58
N VAL A 268 19.19 16.82 -8.64
CA VAL A 268 20.23 15.78 -8.67
C VAL A 268 20.70 15.41 -10.08
N GLU A 269 19.93 15.68 -11.12
CA GLU A 269 20.33 15.46 -12.53
C GLU A 269 21.59 16.24 -12.93
N ARG A 270 21.86 17.33 -12.22
CA ARG A 270 23.08 18.15 -12.39
C ARG A 270 24.35 17.36 -12.05
N LEU A 271 24.27 16.32 -11.21
CA LEU A 271 25.39 15.40 -10.98
C LEU A 271 25.85 14.71 -12.25
N ALA A 272 24.91 14.36 -13.12
CA ALA A 272 25.16 13.74 -14.42
C ALA A 272 25.48 14.76 -15.52
N GLY A 273 25.54 16.05 -15.20
CA GLY A 273 25.75 17.13 -16.18
C GLY A 273 24.59 17.28 -17.19
N PHE A 274 23.39 16.82 -16.80
CA PHE A 274 22.21 16.96 -17.66
C PHE A 274 21.75 18.41 -17.72
N VAL A 275 21.42 18.88 -18.90
CA VAL A 275 20.91 20.23 -19.18
C VAL A 275 19.58 20.09 -19.89
N ARG A 276 18.54 20.66 -19.30
CA ARG A 276 17.21 20.66 -19.88
C ARG A 276 17.09 21.50 -21.12
N SER A 277 16.22 21.11 -22.02
CA SER A 277 15.96 21.81 -23.28
C SER A 277 14.83 22.85 -23.17
N ASP A 278 13.98 22.80 -22.11
CA ASP A 278 12.84 23.70 -21.91
C ASP A 278 12.80 24.34 -20.51
N ASP A 279 12.14 25.53 -20.44
CA ASP A 279 11.96 26.37 -19.25
C ASP A 279 10.64 26.08 -18.49
N ILE A 280 9.97 24.93 -18.68
CA ILE A 280 8.78 24.59 -17.88
C ILE A 280 9.18 24.42 -16.42
N HIS A 281 8.72 25.34 -15.57
CA HIS A 281 9.00 25.34 -14.14
C HIS A 281 8.07 24.38 -13.38
N GLY A 282 8.41 23.07 -13.39
CA GLY A 282 7.78 22.05 -12.55
C GLY A 282 6.51 21.41 -13.14
N GLY A 283 6.09 20.28 -12.58
CA GLY A 283 4.90 19.53 -13.00
C GLY A 283 3.59 20.33 -12.95
N SER A 284 3.50 21.39 -12.10
CA SER A 284 2.39 22.34 -12.12
C SER A 284 2.27 23.10 -13.45
N GLY A 285 3.38 23.34 -14.16
CA GLY A 285 3.39 23.97 -15.48
C GLY A 285 2.75 23.08 -16.54
N ALA A 286 3.03 21.77 -16.52
CA ALA A 286 2.42 20.80 -17.43
C ALA A 286 0.90 20.71 -17.23
N VAL A 287 0.42 20.74 -15.97
CA VAL A 287 -1.01 20.75 -15.66
C VAL A 287 -1.69 22.02 -16.19
N VAL A 288 -1.07 23.20 -16.01
CA VAL A 288 -1.60 24.47 -16.49
C VAL A 288 -1.66 24.52 -18.01
N ASP A 289 -0.61 24.07 -18.70
CA ASP A 289 -0.59 24.00 -20.16
C ASP A 289 -1.62 22.99 -20.70
N TYR A 290 -1.76 21.82 -20.05
CA TYR A 290 -2.79 20.86 -20.43
C TYR A 290 -4.21 21.40 -20.23
N ASP A 291 -4.48 22.05 -19.10
CA ASP A 291 -5.78 22.69 -18.83
C ASP A 291 -6.08 23.84 -19.81
N ALA A 292 -5.08 24.59 -20.23
CA ALA A 292 -5.23 25.60 -21.27
C ALA A 292 -5.49 24.95 -22.64
N TRP A 293 -4.76 23.87 -22.96
CA TRP A 293 -5.00 23.13 -24.21
C TRP A 293 -6.40 22.56 -24.32
N THR A 294 -7.01 22.09 -23.23
CA THR A 294 -8.40 21.59 -23.27
C THR A 294 -9.41 22.67 -23.70
N ARG A 295 -9.05 23.95 -23.58
CA ARG A 295 -9.88 25.10 -23.93
C ARG A 295 -9.60 25.67 -25.31
N ASP A 296 -8.32 25.76 -25.70
CA ASP A 296 -7.89 26.43 -26.93
C ASP A 296 -7.38 25.47 -28.03
N HIS A 297 -7.09 24.21 -27.69
CA HIS A 297 -6.55 23.18 -28.59
C HIS A 297 -5.25 23.59 -29.29
N ASP A 298 -4.47 24.46 -28.65
CA ASP A 298 -3.17 24.89 -29.17
C ASP A 298 -2.15 23.75 -29.03
N LYS A 299 -1.70 23.20 -30.16
CA LYS A 299 -0.79 22.05 -30.22
C LYS A 299 0.58 22.33 -29.63
N ASP A 300 1.04 23.59 -29.67
CA ASP A 300 2.35 23.99 -29.13
C ASP A 300 2.40 23.73 -27.60
N ARG A 301 1.25 23.70 -26.91
CA ARG A 301 1.16 23.36 -25.49
C ARG A 301 1.49 21.89 -25.25
N LEU A 302 0.93 20.98 -26.06
CA LEU A 302 1.21 19.55 -25.93
C LEU A 302 2.68 19.27 -26.28
N GLU A 303 3.24 19.98 -27.27
CA GLU A 303 4.63 19.84 -27.65
C GLU A 303 5.57 20.26 -26.51
N ARG A 304 5.30 21.38 -25.83
CA ARG A 304 6.07 21.79 -24.64
C ARG A 304 5.99 20.75 -23.52
N ILE A 305 4.79 20.22 -23.23
CA ILE A 305 4.61 19.16 -22.22
C ILE A 305 5.42 17.91 -22.63
N ALA A 306 5.40 17.53 -23.90
CA ALA A 306 6.16 16.38 -24.40
C ALA A 306 7.67 16.58 -24.24
N VAL A 307 8.18 17.77 -24.55
CA VAL A 307 9.61 18.12 -24.37
C VAL A 307 9.98 18.07 -22.88
N TYR A 308 9.13 18.61 -22.02
CA TYR A 308 9.35 18.56 -20.58
C TYR A 308 9.43 17.09 -20.06
N ASN A 309 8.48 16.24 -20.44
CA ASN A 309 8.48 14.83 -20.08
C ASN A 309 9.68 14.07 -20.70
N GLU A 310 10.06 14.40 -21.95
CA GLU A 310 11.26 13.83 -22.57
C GLU A 310 12.53 14.19 -21.78
N ASP A 311 12.64 15.42 -21.28
CA ASP A 311 13.76 15.84 -20.43
C ASP A 311 13.77 15.04 -19.12
N ASP A 312 12.61 14.76 -18.49
CA ASP A 312 12.53 13.99 -17.25
C ASP A 312 13.00 12.53 -17.43
N VAL A 313 12.58 11.85 -18.50
CA VAL A 313 13.05 10.48 -18.77
C VAL A 313 14.53 10.43 -19.18
N ARG A 314 15.03 11.43 -19.90
CA ARG A 314 16.45 11.53 -20.26
C ARG A 314 17.33 11.88 -19.07
N ALA A 315 16.88 12.75 -18.17
CA ALA A 315 17.54 13.08 -16.92
C ALA A 315 17.62 11.84 -16.01
N THR A 316 16.53 11.07 -15.91
CA THR A 316 16.48 9.80 -15.16
C THR A 316 17.52 8.81 -15.69
N LYS A 317 17.63 8.71 -17.02
CA LYS A 317 18.66 7.87 -17.64
C LYS A 317 20.07 8.37 -17.34
N ALA A 318 20.33 9.66 -17.53
CA ALA A 318 21.65 10.25 -17.27
C ALA A 318 22.07 10.04 -15.82
N LEU A 319 21.14 10.21 -14.88
CA LEU A 319 21.37 9.98 -13.45
C LEU A 319 21.66 8.50 -13.16
N ARG A 320 20.90 7.54 -13.74
CA ARG A 320 21.18 6.11 -13.62
C ARG A 320 22.58 5.78 -14.10
N ASP A 321 22.96 6.28 -15.27
CA ASP A 321 24.26 6.01 -15.86
C ASP A 321 25.38 6.59 -14.96
N TRP A 322 25.20 7.82 -14.47
CA TRP A 322 26.11 8.42 -13.51
C TRP A 322 26.25 7.60 -12.21
N LEU A 323 25.13 7.12 -11.64
CA LEU A 323 25.15 6.25 -10.46
C LEU A 323 25.89 4.93 -10.71
N VAL A 324 25.74 4.37 -11.90
CA VAL A 324 26.50 3.16 -12.33
C VAL A 324 27.99 3.44 -12.37
N ASP A 325 28.40 4.60 -12.87
CA ASP A 325 29.81 5.01 -12.92
C ASP A 325 30.41 5.26 -11.53
N GLN A 326 29.57 5.58 -10.52
CA GLN A 326 30.04 5.73 -9.13
C GLN A 326 30.23 4.40 -8.39
N ARG A 327 29.83 3.27 -8.98
CA ARG A 327 29.99 1.95 -8.35
C ARG A 327 31.47 1.57 -8.30
N GLY A 328 31.91 1.16 -7.11
CA GLY A 328 33.26 0.57 -6.96
C GLY A 328 33.35 -0.84 -7.55
N ASP A 329 34.57 -1.21 -7.95
CA ASP A 329 34.86 -2.57 -8.38
C ASP A 329 34.52 -3.57 -7.27
N GLY A 330 33.76 -4.63 -7.61
CA GLY A 330 33.39 -5.70 -6.71
C GLY A 330 32.08 -5.49 -5.96
N LEU A 331 31.38 -4.37 -6.13
CA LEU A 331 30.04 -4.20 -5.58
C LEU A 331 29.03 -5.07 -6.37
N LEU A 332 28.27 -5.90 -5.65
CA LEU A 332 27.28 -6.79 -6.28
C LEU A 332 26.13 -5.99 -6.88
N TRP A 333 25.64 -6.43 -8.03
CA TRP A 333 24.41 -5.94 -8.61
C TRP A 333 23.18 -6.50 -7.85
N ARG A 334 22.10 -5.76 -7.84
CA ARG A 334 20.83 -6.29 -7.35
C ARG A 334 20.43 -7.53 -8.14
N HIS A 335 20.36 -8.68 -7.49
CA HIS A 335 20.09 -9.98 -8.11
C HIS A 335 18.84 -10.66 -7.57
N ALA A 336 18.25 -10.15 -6.48
CA ALA A 336 17.04 -10.68 -5.90
C ALA A 336 16.11 -9.54 -5.44
N VAL A 337 14.81 -9.78 -5.54
CA VAL A 337 13.78 -8.99 -4.87
C VAL A 337 13.39 -9.76 -3.63
N LEU A 338 13.22 -9.07 -2.50
CA LEU A 338 12.73 -9.69 -1.28
C LEU A 338 11.37 -10.37 -1.56
N ASP A 339 11.32 -11.69 -1.47
CA ASP A 339 10.06 -12.41 -1.55
C ASP A 339 9.30 -12.23 -0.23
N VAL A 340 8.24 -11.46 -0.30
CA VAL A 340 7.38 -11.10 0.85
C VAL A 340 6.56 -12.30 1.33
N ALA A 341 6.41 -13.32 0.50
CA ALA A 341 5.64 -14.51 0.82
C ALA A 341 6.20 -15.71 0.04
N GLU A 342 6.81 -16.64 0.76
CA GLU A 342 7.18 -17.92 0.19
C GLU A 342 5.93 -18.67 -0.27
N SER A 343 5.98 -19.21 -1.47
CA SER A 343 4.93 -20.12 -1.97
C SER A 343 5.02 -21.45 -1.24
N PRO A 344 3.92 -22.09 -0.86
CA PRO A 344 3.94 -23.44 -0.35
C PRO A 344 4.56 -24.42 -1.35
N GLU A 345 5.17 -25.50 -0.86
CA GLU A 345 5.77 -26.54 -1.71
C GLU A 345 4.76 -27.06 -2.75
N GLY A 346 5.17 -27.13 -4.02
CA GLY A 346 4.33 -27.58 -5.14
C GLY A 346 3.24 -26.61 -5.59
N PHE A 347 3.15 -25.45 -4.93
CA PHE A 347 2.12 -24.44 -5.26
C PHE A 347 2.34 -23.85 -6.65
N ASP A 348 3.55 -23.42 -6.96
CA ASP A 348 3.87 -22.78 -8.25
C ASP A 348 3.69 -23.76 -9.41
N ASP A 349 4.01 -25.06 -9.23
CA ASP A 349 3.76 -26.10 -10.21
C ASP A 349 2.26 -26.29 -10.48
N THR A 350 1.43 -26.26 -9.42
CA THR A 350 -0.01 -26.38 -9.55
C THR A 350 -0.61 -25.16 -10.27
N VAL A 351 -0.17 -23.94 -9.94
CA VAL A 351 -0.58 -22.71 -10.62
C VAL A 351 -0.15 -22.76 -12.09
N ALA A 352 1.07 -23.17 -12.39
CA ALA A 352 1.58 -23.30 -13.75
C ALA A 352 0.76 -24.31 -14.57
N ALA A 353 0.43 -25.45 -14.00
CA ALA A 353 -0.41 -26.47 -14.65
C ALA A 353 -1.80 -25.93 -14.96
N LEU A 354 -2.44 -25.20 -14.03
CA LEU A 354 -3.75 -24.57 -14.24
C LEU A 354 -3.68 -23.48 -15.30
N LYS A 355 -2.64 -22.66 -15.30
CA LYS A 355 -2.43 -21.56 -16.26
C LYS A 355 -2.01 -22.05 -17.67
N ALA A 356 -1.61 -23.29 -17.82
CA ALA A 356 -1.35 -23.90 -19.13
C ALA A 356 -2.64 -24.18 -19.95
N HIS A 357 -3.81 -24.13 -19.32
CA HIS A 357 -5.10 -24.22 -20.02
C HIS A 357 -5.43 -22.91 -20.74
N ASP A 358 -6.34 -22.99 -21.71
CA ASP A 358 -6.76 -21.82 -22.49
C ASP A 358 -7.34 -20.71 -21.60
N VAL A 359 -7.02 -19.48 -21.93
CA VAL A 359 -7.50 -18.28 -21.20
C VAL A 359 -9.04 -18.27 -21.18
N GLY A 360 -9.60 -18.09 -20.00
CA GLY A 360 -11.06 -18.07 -19.80
C GLY A 360 -11.69 -19.42 -19.46
N THR A 361 -10.90 -20.50 -19.42
CA THR A 361 -11.38 -21.80 -18.91
C THR A 361 -11.48 -21.78 -17.37
N THR A 362 -12.23 -22.72 -16.82
CA THR A 362 -12.37 -22.88 -15.37
C THR A 362 -11.02 -23.10 -14.69
N GLU A 363 -10.21 -23.96 -15.28
CA GLU A 363 -8.87 -24.31 -14.82
C GLU A 363 -7.97 -23.07 -14.79
N TRP A 364 -7.99 -22.27 -15.85
CA TRP A 364 -7.22 -21.04 -15.94
C TRP A 364 -7.61 -20.03 -14.84
N PHE A 365 -8.92 -19.83 -14.59
CA PHE A 365 -9.41 -18.98 -13.50
C PHE A 365 -9.06 -19.52 -12.11
N LEU A 366 -9.06 -20.85 -11.94
CA LEU A 366 -8.66 -21.46 -10.67
C LEU A 366 -7.19 -21.16 -10.33
N GLY A 367 -6.32 -21.02 -11.34
CA GLY A 367 -4.93 -20.57 -11.12
C GLY A 367 -4.85 -19.18 -10.48
N ASP A 368 -5.74 -18.26 -10.86
CA ASP A 368 -5.82 -16.94 -10.21
C ASP A 368 -6.43 -17.02 -8.81
N VAL A 369 -7.50 -17.79 -8.65
CA VAL A 369 -8.17 -17.96 -7.35
C VAL A 369 -7.25 -18.62 -6.34
N LEU A 370 -6.46 -19.61 -6.75
CA LEU A 370 -5.52 -20.32 -5.87
C LEU A 370 -4.47 -19.38 -5.29
N GLY A 371 -3.92 -18.48 -6.10
CA GLY A 371 -2.84 -17.57 -5.71
C GLY A 371 -3.29 -16.22 -5.12
N TYR A 372 -4.61 -15.96 -4.98
CA TYR A 372 -5.08 -14.63 -4.61
C TYR A 372 -4.48 -14.08 -3.32
N TRP A 373 -4.34 -14.93 -2.30
CA TRP A 373 -3.88 -14.52 -0.97
C TRP A 373 -2.38 -14.17 -0.92
N LEU A 374 -1.57 -14.79 -1.79
CA LEU A 374 -0.17 -14.43 -1.95
C LEU A 374 -0.04 -13.05 -2.59
N ARG A 375 -0.84 -12.78 -3.64
CA ARG A 375 -0.89 -11.47 -4.30
C ARG A 375 -1.38 -10.37 -3.35
N GLU A 376 -2.45 -10.64 -2.58
CA GLU A 376 -2.94 -9.72 -1.54
C GLU A 376 -1.88 -9.42 -0.48
N ARG A 377 -1.13 -10.43 -0.03
CA ARG A 377 -0.03 -10.24 0.94
C ARG A 377 1.10 -9.40 0.33
N ARG A 378 1.51 -9.71 -0.90
CA ARG A 378 2.54 -8.96 -1.60
C ARG A 378 2.12 -7.50 -1.83
N ALA A 379 0.91 -7.28 -2.30
CA ALA A 379 0.37 -5.94 -2.49
C ALA A 379 0.27 -5.13 -1.19
N THR A 380 -0.10 -5.78 -0.07
CA THR A 380 -0.24 -5.12 1.23
C THR A 380 1.11 -4.85 1.89
N ASN A 381 1.99 -5.84 1.94
CA ASN A 381 3.22 -5.79 2.73
C ASN A 381 4.46 -5.45 1.90
N GLY A 382 4.49 -5.74 0.60
CA GLY A 382 5.64 -5.48 -0.27
C GLY A 382 6.14 -4.03 -0.22
N PRO A 383 5.27 -3.03 -0.42
CA PRO A 383 5.68 -1.62 -0.34
C PRO A 383 6.19 -1.22 1.06
N ARG A 384 5.62 -1.80 2.12
CA ARG A 384 6.04 -1.54 3.49
C ARG A 384 7.40 -2.15 3.82
N ILE A 385 7.63 -3.38 3.38
CA ILE A 385 8.91 -4.08 3.57
C ILE A 385 10.01 -3.38 2.78
N ALA A 386 9.76 -2.98 1.54
CA ALA A 386 10.72 -2.23 0.74
C ALA A 386 11.14 -0.93 1.44
N ARG A 387 10.20 -0.21 2.07
CA ARG A 387 10.48 1.01 2.82
C ARG A 387 11.17 0.74 4.17
N LEU A 388 10.91 -0.39 4.83
CA LEU A 388 11.59 -0.77 6.08
C LEU A 388 13.11 -0.82 5.95
N HIS A 389 13.61 -1.17 4.76
CA HIS A 389 15.04 -1.22 4.46
C HIS A 389 15.58 0.09 3.89
N GLY A 390 14.72 1.09 3.71
CA GLY A 390 15.10 2.45 3.35
C GLY A 390 15.75 3.22 4.50
N ASP A 391 16.09 4.47 4.23
CA ASP A 391 16.56 5.36 5.28
C ASP A 391 15.49 5.57 6.35
N GLY A 392 15.84 5.31 7.60
CA GLY A 392 14.95 5.58 8.73
C GLY A 392 14.46 7.02 8.79
N ASP A 393 15.18 7.95 8.15
CA ASP A 393 14.79 9.36 8.04
C ASP A 393 13.57 9.54 7.11
N ASP A 394 13.45 8.76 6.05
CA ASP A 394 12.29 8.83 5.13
C ASP A 394 11.01 8.25 5.75
N LEU A 395 11.14 7.44 6.80
CA LEU A 395 10.01 6.82 7.49
C LEU A 395 9.36 7.73 8.55
N PHE A 396 9.97 8.85 8.89
CA PHE A 396 9.46 9.74 9.96
C PHE A 396 8.16 10.44 9.62
N ASP A 397 7.98 10.79 8.36
CA ASP A 397 6.80 11.50 7.86
C ASP A 397 5.69 10.52 7.44
N ASP A 398 5.96 9.20 7.53
CA ASP A 398 5.01 8.15 7.21
C ASP A 398 4.39 7.57 8.48
N GLY A 399 3.16 7.98 8.79
CA GLY A 399 2.45 7.55 10.00
C GLY A 399 2.22 6.04 10.14
N GLU A 400 2.42 5.23 9.08
CA GLU A 400 2.36 3.76 9.17
C GLU A 400 3.57 3.16 9.90
N PHE A 401 4.66 3.94 10.03
CA PHE A 401 5.91 3.52 10.68
C PHE A 401 6.07 4.18 12.05
N ILE A 402 6.76 3.49 12.96
CA ILE A 402 7.40 4.09 14.13
C ILE A 402 8.88 3.78 14.00
N THR A 403 9.69 4.80 13.78
CA THR A 403 11.13 4.67 13.49
C THR A 403 12.01 5.29 14.56
N ALA A 404 13.33 5.12 14.42
CA ALA A 404 14.33 5.55 15.38
C ALA A 404 14.02 5.08 16.81
N LEU A 405 13.73 3.80 16.94
CA LEU A 405 13.41 3.15 18.19
C LEU A 405 14.69 2.99 19.04
N GLU A 406 14.70 3.57 20.23
CA GLU A 406 15.74 3.39 21.22
C GLU A 406 15.26 2.43 22.32
N HIS A 407 15.98 1.33 22.51
CA HIS A 407 15.63 0.35 23.53
C HIS A 407 15.79 0.92 24.95
N VAL A 408 14.70 0.95 25.69
CA VAL A 408 14.66 1.41 27.10
C VAL A 408 14.91 0.26 28.06
N GLY A 409 14.30 -0.90 27.81
CA GLY A 409 14.45 -2.07 28.64
C GLY A 409 13.30 -3.05 28.56
N LYS A 410 13.45 -4.18 29.23
CA LYS A 410 12.43 -5.22 29.36
C LYS A 410 11.43 -4.85 30.45
N VAL A 411 10.15 -4.95 30.16
CA VAL A 411 9.05 -4.72 31.11
C VAL A 411 8.32 -6.02 31.37
N GLU A 412 8.37 -6.47 32.61
CA GLU A 412 7.62 -7.64 33.06
C GLU A 412 6.14 -7.28 33.22
N ARG A 413 5.25 -8.21 32.83
CA ARG A 413 3.81 -7.99 32.84
C ARG A 413 3.11 -9.08 33.63
N THR A 414 2.00 -8.70 34.28
CA THR A 414 1.15 -9.63 35.01
C THR A 414 -0.31 -9.40 34.65
N ARG A 415 -1.11 -10.47 34.68
CA ARG A 415 -2.58 -10.35 34.59
C ARG A 415 -3.13 -9.72 35.86
N SER A 416 -4.37 -9.23 35.80
CA SER A 416 -5.11 -8.78 36.98
C SER A 416 -5.20 -9.85 38.08
N SER A 417 -5.09 -11.13 37.71
CA SER A 417 -5.02 -12.28 38.63
C SER A 417 -3.65 -12.49 39.30
N GLY A 418 -2.65 -11.62 39.01
CA GLY A 418 -1.27 -11.76 39.51
C GLY A 418 -0.41 -12.79 38.76
N LYS A 419 -0.93 -13.48 37.77
CA LYS A 419 -0.15 -14.46 36.97
C LYS A 419 0.73 -13.72 35.95
N PRO A 420 2.03 -14.10 35.82
CA PRO A 420 2.91 -13.51 34.81
C PRO A 420 2.41 -13.83 33.40
N ILE A 421 2.63 -12.89 32.48
CA ILE A 421 2.42 -13.04 31.04
C ILE A 421 3.70 -12.66 30.31
N LEU A 422 3.75 -12.91 28.99
CA LEU A 422 4.94 -12.59 28.19
C LEU A 422 5.36 -11.13 28.40
N PRO A 423 6.66 -10.88 28.68
CA PRO A 423 7.18 -9.54 28.83
C PRO A 423 7.15 -8.78 27.50
N VAL A 424 7.33 -7.47 27.59
CA VAL A 424 7.54 -6.62 26.41
C VAL A 424 8.91 -5.97 26.48
N MET A 425 9.47 -5.65 25.33
CA MET A 425 10.57 -4.72 25.20
C MET A 425 9.98 -3.34 24.94
N ARG A 426 10.37 -2.38 25.79
CA ARG A 426 9.96 -0.98 25.66
C ARG A 426 11.02 -0.22 24.91
N PHE A 427 10.53 0.57 23.96
CA PHE A 427 11.35 1.47 23.16
C PHE A 427 10.82 2.90 23.32
N ARG A 428 11.74 3.87 23.22
CA ARG A 428 11.40 5.29 23.06
C ARG A 428 11.51 5.62 21.57
N PHE A 429 10.65 6.50 21.11
CA PHE A 429 10.72 7.07 19.77
C PHE A 429 10.68 8.60 19.82
N PRO A 430 11.33 9.31 18.89
CA PRO A 430 11.27 10.78 18.81
C PRO A 430 9.89 11.26 18.34
N GLU A 431 9.65 12.58 18.42
CA GLU A 431 8.44 13.18 17.85
C GLU A 431 8.31 12.81 16.38
N GLN A 432 7.23 12.15 16.01
CA GLN A 432 6.92 11.75 14.66
C GLN A 432 5.41 11.54 14.50
N GLU A 433 4.93 11.56 13.27
CA GLU A 433 3.56 11.18 12.98
C GLU A 433 3.39 9.67 13.16
N VAL A 434 2.35 9.26 13.87
CA VAL A 434 2.06 7.83 14.11
C VAL A 434 0.58 7.60 13.86
N ASP A 435 0.23 6.60 13.03
CA ASP A 435 -1.16 6.24 12.77
C ASP A 435 -1.88 5.93 14.10
N PRO A 436 -2.96 6.63 14.42
CA PRO A 436 -3.74 6.38 15.63
C PRO A 436 -4.20 4.93 15.82
N LYS A 437 -4.28 4.15 14.75
CA LYS A 437 -4.62 2.71 14.82
C LYS A 437 -3.57 1.90 15.58
N LEU A 438 -2.31 2.33 15.60
CA LEU A 438 -1.23 1.59 16.23
C LEU A 438 -1.37 1.52 17.76
N GLY A 439 -2.06 2.46 18.40
CA GLY A 439 -2.24 2.51 19.87
C GLY A 439 -3.51 1.89 20.41
N THR A 440 -4.48 1.52 19.57
CA THR A 440 -5.83 1.15 20.03
C THR A 440 -6.03 -0.31 20.40
N ALA A 441 -5.14 -1.21 19.97
CA ALA A 441 -5.18 -2.65 20.27
C ALA A 441 -3.81 -3.28 19.98
N THR A 442 -3.58 -4.51 20.43
CA THR A 442 -2.40 -5.28 19.98
C THR A 442 -2.44 -5.44 18.47
N ARG A 443 -1.36 -5.02 17.81
CA ARG A 443 -1.20 -5.06 16.35
C ARG A 443 -0.02 -5.93 15.96
N LYS A 444 -0.18 -6.68 14.88
CA LYS A 444 0.94 -7.35 14.21
C LYS A 444 1.76 -6.29 13.49
N VAL A 445 3.07 -6.36 13.65
CA VAL A 445 4.01 -5.43 13.01
C VAL A 445 5.15 -6.20 12.38
N MET A 446 5.82 -5.56 11.42
CA MET A 446 7.06 -6.04 10.83
C MET A 446 8.20 -5.10 11.24
N TYR A 447 9.42 -5.64 11.35
CA TYR A 447 10.63 -4.87 11.62
C TYR A 447 11.83 -5.44 10.85
N PRO A 448 12.83 -4.60 10.49
CA PRO A 448 13.96 -5.03 9.67
C PRO A 448 14.91 -5.93 10.45
N LEU A 449 15.53 -6.87 9.76
CA LEU A 449 16.64 -7.68 10.24
C LEU A 449 17.96 -7.20 9.60
N PRO A 450 19.12 -7.42 10.26
CA PRO A 450 20.42 -6.97 9.73
C PRO A 450 20.84 -7.64 8.42
N ASP A 451 20.30 -8.82 8.11
CA ASP A 451 20.58 -9.58 6.88
C ASP A 451 19.76 -9.10 5.66
N GLY A 452 19.02 -7.99 5.79
CA GLY A 452 18.11 -7.50 4.76
C GLY A 452 16.74 -8.17 4.76
N GLY A 453 16.51 -9.16 5.63
CA GLY A 453 15.22 -9.77 5.89
C GLY A 453 14.34 -8.91 6.81
N PHE A 454 13.20 -9.46 7.20
CA PHE A 454 12.32 -8.85 8.17
C PHE A 454 11.75 -9.90 9.13
N ALA A 455 11.31 -9.45 10.30
CA ALA A 455 10.66 -10.29 11.29
C ALA A 455 9.29 -9.74 11.67
N TYR A 456 8.43 -10.62 12.15
CA TYR A 456 7.13 -10.24 12.69
C TYR A 456 7.18 -10.07 14.20
N GLY A 457 6.54 -9.00 14.69
CA GLY A 457 6.35 -8.71 16.09
C GLY A 457 4.89 -8.43 16.44
N SER A 458 4.63 -8.20 17.70
CA SER A 458 3.32 -7.75 18.19
C SER A 458 3.51 -6.49 19.03
N LEU A 459 3.04 -5.38 18.51
CA LEU A 459 2.98 -4.10 19.20
C LEU A 459 1.78 -4.14 20.16
N THR A 460 2.01 -3.95 21.44
CA THR A 460 0.98 -4.10 22.48
C THR A 460 0.44 -2.77 23.01
N SER A 461 1.24 -1.71 22.93
CA SER A 461 0.82 -0.36 23.31
C SER A 461 1.70 0.69 22.66
N VAL A 462 1.13 1.85 22.41
CA VAL A 462 1.83 3.09 22.06
C VAL A 462 1.37 4.17 23.02
N ASP A 463 2.32 4.82 23.69
CA ASP A 463 2.06 5.99 24.52
C ASP A 463 2.62 7.22 23.79
N HIS A 464 1.71 8.02 23.25
CA HIS A 464 2.06 9.20 22.46
C HIS A 464 2.62 10.35 23.33
N ASP A 465 2.22 10.44 24.60
CA ASP A 465 2.69 11.48 25.51
C ASP A 465 4.09 11.15 26.04
N ALA A 466 4.30 9.90 26.46
CA ALA A 466 5.60 9.41 26.88
C ALA A 466 6.53 9.05 25.73
N LYS A 467 6.01 9.03 24.48
CA LYS A 467 6.74 8.63 23.25
C LYS A 467 7.39 7.25 23.40
N THR A 468 6.61 6.29 23.90
CA THR A 468 7.07 4.92 24.09
C THR A 468 6.18 3.91 23.39
N VAL A 469 6.81 2.83 22.96
CA VAL A 469 6.14 1.69 22.32
C VAL A 469 6.62 0.40 22.96
N ASP A 470 5.66 -0.52 23.18
CA ASP A 470 5.91 -1.82 23.79
C ASP A 470 5.72 -2.93 22.75
N VAL A 471 6.78 -3.68 22.46
CA VAL A 471 6.77 -4.83 21.53
C VAL A 471 6.89 -6.12 22.33
N LEU A 472 6.00 -7.08 22.05
CA LEU A 472 5.97 -8.36 22.74
C LEU A 472 7.24 -9.17 22.49
N TRP A 473 7.91 -9.61 23.58
CA TRP A 473 9.12 -10.41 23.50
C TRP A 473 8.80 -11.90 23.60
N ASN A 474 8.31 -12.48 22.49
CA ASN A 474 7.94 -13.89 22.37
C ASN A 474 9.15 -14.77 21.96
N GLU A 475 8.95 -16.08 21.83
CA GLU A 475 10.02 -17.01 21.48
C GLU A 475 10.64 -16.70 20.11
N LYS A 476 9.85 -16.34 19.11
CA LYS A 476 10.34 -15.96 17.77
C LYS A 476 11.23 -14.72 17.83
N ALA A 477 10.83 -13.69 18.58
CA ALA A 477 11.65 -12.49 18.79
C ALA A 477 12.98 -12.82 19.50
N LYS A 478 12.97 -13.81 20.41
CA LYS A 478 14.17 -14.28 21.07
C LYS A 478 15.12 -15.08 20.16
N GLU A 479 14.57 -15.87 19.23
CA GLU A 479 15.35 -16.63 18.25
C GLU A 479 16.19 -15.71 17.37
N HIS A 480 15.61 -14.61 16.89
CA HIS A 480 16.35 -13.62 16.12
C HIS A 480 17.29 -12.79 16.97
N GLY A 481 16.93 -12.52 18.23
CA GLY A 481 17.73 -11.71 19.16
C GLY A 481 17.86 -10.23 18.75
N VAL A 482 17.19 -9.81 17.68
CA VAL A 482 17.28 -8.47 17.09
C VAL A 482 16.25 -7.57 17.72
N LEU A 483 16.69 -6.41 18.21
CA LEU A 483 15.81 -5.36 18.71
C LEU A 483 15.38 -4.47 17.55
N PRO A 484 14.07 -4.23 17.35
CA PRO A 484 13.60 -3.38 16.27
C PRO A 484 14.12 -1.95 16.37
N THR A 485 14.61 -1.41 15.25
CA THR A 485 14.96 0.00 15.07
C THR A 485 13.83 0.80 14.46
N SER A 486 12.94 0.12 13.75
CA SER A 486 11.69 0.64 13.18
C SER A 486 10.65 -0.47 13.18
N VAL A 487 9.38 -0.10 13.25
CA VAL A 487 8.26 -1.04 13.10
C VAL A 487 7.24 -0.46 12.14
N VAL A 488 6.60 -1.32 11.34
CA VAL A 488 5.48 -0.98 10.46
C VAL A 488 4.32 -1.93 10.70
N ILE A 489 3.10 -1.44 10.55
CA ILE A 489 1.90 -2.26 10.73
C ILE A 489 1.82 -3.38 9.68
N ASP A 490 1.47 -4.60 10.12
CA ASP A 490 1.03 -5.68 9.24
C ASP A 490 -0.51 -5.73 9.25
N ASP A 491 -1.11 -5.10 8.25
CA ASP A 491 -2.57 -5.05 8.07
C ASP A 491 -3.11 -6.25 7.25
N PHE A 492 -2.23 -7.19 6.87
CA PHE A 492 -2.66 -8.36 6.13
C PHE A 492 -3.47 -9.33 7.00
N TYR A 493 -4.66 -9.65 6.53
CA TYR A 493 -5.53 -10.64 7.17
C TYR A 493 -5.23 -12.04 6.63
N GLU A 494 -4.62 -12.88 7.45
CA GLU A 494 -4.33 -14.26 7.08
C GLU A 494 -5.60 -14.99 6.61
N PRO A 495 -5.54 -15.66 5.45
CA PRO A 495 -6.73 -16.32 4.88
C PRO A 495 -7.19 -17.54 5.70
N GLY A 496 -6.30 -18.14 6.50
CA GLY A 496 -6.61 -19.31 7.33
C GLY A 496 -7.09 -20.50 6.50
N GLU A 497 -8.11 -21.19 6.98
CA GLU A 497 -8.67 -22.40 6.32
C GLU A 497 -9.28 -22.15 4.93
N LYS A 498 -9.43 -20.87 4.49
CA LYS A 498 -9.90 -20.56 3.12
C LYS A 498 -8.94 -21.08 2.05
N VAL A 499 -7.63 -21.08 2.32
CA VAL A 499 -6.64 -21.65 1.41
C VAL A 499 -6.89 -23.14 1.20
N THR A 500 -7.15 -23.88 2.29
CA THR A 500 -7.45 -25.32 2.23
C THR A 500 -8.70 -25.59 1.37
N VAL A 501 -9.77 -24.83 1.58
CA VAL A 501 -11.02 -24.99 0.82
C VAL A 501 -10.81 -24.73 -0.69
N ILE A 502 -9.98 -23.74 -1.03
CA ILE A 502 -9.63 -23.45 -2.42
C ILE A 502 -8.76 -24.58 -3.01
N ASN A 503 -7.76 -25.07 -2.26
CA ASN A 503 -6.95 -26.21 -2.67
C ASN A 503 -7.80 -27.46 -2.93
N ASP A 504 -8.73 -27.76 -2.02
CA ASP A 504 -9.64 -28.91 -2.17
C ASP A 504 -10.48 -28.79 -3.45
N LEU A 505 -10.98 -27.59 -3.77
CA LEU A 505 -11.70 -27.33 -5.01
C LEU A 505 -10.82 -27.55 -6.24
N VAL A 506 -9.58 -27.06 -6.21
CA VAL A 506 -8.60 -27.23 -7.30
C VAL A 506 -8.29 -28.72 -7.52
N HIS A 507 -7.99 -29.44 -6.45
CA HIS A 507 -7.70 -30.87 -6.53
C HIS A 507 -8.90 -31.67 -7.06
N ALA A 508 -10.12 -31.33 -6.60
CA ALA A 508 -11.35 -31.98 -7.11
C ALA A 508 -11.61 -31.69 -8.60
N VAL A 509 -11.19 -30.52 -9.12
CA VAL A 509 -11.29 -30.21 -10.56
C VAL A 509 -10.22 -30.93 -11.37
N LEU A 510 -8.97 -30.99 -10.86
CA LEU A 510 -7.86 -31.62 -11.57
C LEU A 510 -7.94 -33.17 -11.55
N ASP A 511 -8.36 -33.75 -10.43
CA ASP A 511 -8.52 -35.20 -10.28
C ASP A 511 -9.75 -35.57 -9.45
N PRO A 512 -10.96 -35.54 -10.09
CA PRO A 512 -12.20 -35.90 -9.41
C PRO A 512 -12.23 -37.33 -8.87
N ALA A 513 -11.47 -38.23 -9.50
CA ALA A 513 -11.44 -39.63 -9.08
C ALA A 513 -10.75 -39.82 -7.72
N ALA A 514 -9.71 -39.02 -7.44
CA ALA A 514 -8.99 -39.06 -6.19
C ALA A 514 -9.60 -38.17 -5.11
N HIS A 515 -10.18 -37.02 -5.47
CA HIS A 515 -10.58 -35.96 -4.54
C HIS A 515 -12.11 -35.75 -4.46
N GLY A 516 -12.90 -36.49 -5.24
CA GLY A 516 -14.35 -36.36 -5.33
C GLY A 516 -14.82 -35.27 -6.27
N GLU A 517 -16.14 -35.21 -6.47
CA GLU A 517 -16.74 -34.24 -7.40
C GLU A 517 -16.59 -32.80 -6.85
N PRO A 518 -16.15 -31.85 -7.70
CA PRO A 518 -16.01 -30.47 -7.29
C PRO A 518 -17.36 -29.81 -6.99
N SER A 519 -17.35 -28.77 -6.14
CA SER A 519 -18.56 -28.02 -5.80
C SER A 519 -19.23 -27.42 -7.03
N ARG A 520 -20.44 -27.90 -7.36
CA ARG A 520 -21.23 -27.40 -8.50
C ARG A 520 -21.56 -25.91 -8.38
N VAL A 521 -21.78 -25.42 -7.14
CA VAL A 521 -22.07 -23.99 -6.90
C VAL A 521 -20.82 -23.14 -7.14
N ALA A 522 -19.65 -23.58 -6.64
CA ALA A 522 -18.40 -22.86 -6.84
C ALA A 522 -18.04 -22.77 -8.33
N LEU A 523 -18.18 -23.87 -9.08
CA LEU A 523 -17.93 -23.87 -10.53
C LEU A 523 -18.94 -23.00 -11.29
N ALA A 524 -20.22 -23.04 -10.91
CA ALA A 524 -21.25 -22.21 -11.53
C ALA A 524 -20.95 -20.71 -11.34
N LEU A 525 -20.47 -20.31 -10.15
CA LEU A 525 -20.03 -18.93 -9.88
C LEU A 525 -18.83 -18.52 -10.74
N LEU A 526 -17.79 -19.37 -10.82
CA LEU A 526 -16.61 -19.11 -11.65
C LEU A 526 -16.96 -18.96 -13.13
N ARG A 527 -17.87 -19.81 -13.62
CA ARG A 527 -18.32 -19.84 -15.01
C ARG A 527 -19.40 -18.81 -15.32
N ARG A 528 -19.90 -18.09 -14.30
CA ARG A 528 -21.03 -17.14 -14.41
C ARG A 528 -22.26 -17.81 -15.03
N GLU A 529 -22.52 -19.08 -14.71
CA GLU A 529 -23.68 -19.82 -15.22
C GLU A 529 -24.98 -19.20 -14.71
N PRO A 530 -26.04 -19.19 -15.51
CA PRO A 530 -27.34 -18.76 -15.00
C PRO A 530 -27.83 -19.70 -13.88
N PRO A 531 -28.66 -19.19 -12.94
CA PRO A 531 -29.17 -19.98 -11.83
C PRO A 531 -29.96 -21.20 -12.35
N ARG A 532 -29.72 -22.38 -11.75
CA ARG A 532 -30.43 -23.61 -12.03
C ARG A 532 -31.49 -23.87 -10.97
N PHE A 533 -32.63 -24.35 -11.40
CA PHE A 533 -33.75 -24.71 -10.54
C PHE A 533 -34.12 -26.17 -10.69
N THR A 534 -34.74 -26.77 -9.67
CA THR A 534 -35.34 -28.11 -9.76
C THR A 534 -36.43 -28.14 -10.84
N ALA A 535 -36.63 -29.31 -11.46
CA ALA A 535 -37.52 -29.46 -12.61
C ALA A 535 -38.93 -28.88 -12.34
N GLY A 536 -39.43 -28.10 -13.29
CA GLY A 536 -40.73 -27.44 -13.20
C GLY A 536 -40.73 -26.12 -12.38
N HIS A 537 -39.59 -25.68 -11.87
CA HIS A 537 -39.44 -24.44 -11.13
C HIS A 537 -38.49 -23.49 -11.88
N GLY A 538 -38.59 -22.22 -11.58
CA GLY A 538 -37.82 -21.13 -12.18
C GLY A 538 -38.72 -19.95 -12.53
N PRO A 539 -38.13 -18.78 -12.85
CA PRO A 539 -38.92 -17.62 -13.22
C PRO A 539 -39.64 -17.83 -14.58
N SER A 540 -40.87 -17.41 -14.66
CA SER A 540 -41.67 -17.48 -15.90
C SER A 540 -41.00 -16.67 -17.01
N GLY A 541 -40.79 -17.30 -18.17
CA GLY A 541 -40.12 -16.65 -19.30
C GLY A 541 -38.61 -16.38 -19.09
N GLY A 542 -37.98 -16.95 -18.05
CA GLY A 542 -36.55 -16.77 -17.76
C GLY A 542 -36.19 -15.42 -17.12
N THR A 543 -37.16 -14.57 -16.83
CA THR A 543 -36.97 -13.24 -16.26
C THR A 543 -37.43 -13.19 -14.80
N PHE A 544 -36.62 -12.65 -13.92
CA PHE A 544 -37.02 -12.42 -12.53
C PHE A 544 -37.83 -11.13 -12.43
N ASP A 545 -38.91 -11.22 -11.63
CA ASP A 545 -39.66 -10.03 -11.15
C ASP A 545 -38.98 -9.44 -9.92
N ASP A 546 -39.28 -8.19 -9.59
CA ASP A 546 -38.82 -7.54 -8.35
C ASP A 546 -39.71 -7.86 -7.14
N ASP A 547 -40.73 -8.72 -7.28
CA ASP A 547 -41.58 -9.21 -6.23
C ASP A 547 -40.77 -10.09 -5.25
N VAL A 548 -40.66 -9.61 -4.01
CA VAL A 548 -39.87 -10.25 -2.93
C VAL A 548 -40.43 -11.62 -2.58
N ASP A 549 -41.75 -11.81 -2.55
CA ASP A 549 -42.39 -13.09 -2.22
C ASP A 549 -42.15 -14.12 -3.34
N GLN A 550 -42.14 -13.69 -4.59
CA GLN A 550 -41.80 -14.53 -5.73
C GLN A 550 -40.34 -14.97 -5.65
N ILE A 551 -39.40 -14.03 -5.38
CA ILE A 551 -37.98 -14.32 -5.25
C ILE A 551 -37.75 -15.31 -4.11
N ALA A 552 -38.32 -15.07 -2.92
CA ALA A 552 -38.24 -15.97 -1.76
C ALA A 552 -38.82 -17.37 -2.08
N GLY A 553 -39.87 -17.42 -2.88
CA GLY A 553 -40.44 -18.67 -3.37
C GLY A 553 -39.53 -19.45 -4.33
N LEU A 554 -38.80 -18.76 -5.19
CA LEU A 554 -37.88 -19.38 -6.16
C LEU A 554 -36.61 -19.90 -5.52
N VAL A 555 -36.01 -19.15 -4.53
CA VAL A 555 -34.73 -19.50 -3.91
C VAL A 555 -34.72 -20.89 -3.30
N ARG A 556 -35.83 -21.36 -2.73
CA ARG A 556 -35.95 -22.72 -2.17
C ARG A 556 -35.87 -23.84 -3.17
N HIS A 557 -36.01 -23.53 -4.47
CA HIS A 557 -35.94 -24.47 -5.58
C HIS A 557 -34.64 -24.42 -6.37
N LEU A 558 -33.61 -23.68 -5.86
CA LEU A 558 -32.29 -23.72 -6.47
C LEU A 558 -31.73 -25.15 -6.41
N ASP A 559 -31.22 -25.63 -7.54
CA ASP A 559 -30.58 -26.94 -7.67
C ASP A 559 -29.06 -26.80 -7.70
N HIS A 560 -28.44 -26.90 -6.51
CA HIS A 560 -26.97 -26.72 -6.33
C HIS A 560 -26.44 -25.53 -7.15
N SER A 561 -27.09 -24.39 -7.00
CA SER A 561 -26.85 -23.19 -7.77
C SER A 561 -26.94 -21.93 -6.86
N TYR A 562 -26.84 -20.76 -7.47
CA TYR A 562 -26.91 -19.48 -6.80
C TYR A 562 -27.88 -18.54 -7.49
N LEU A 563 -28.34 -17.52 -6.77
CA LEU A 563 -29.08 -16.39 -7.32
C LEU A 563 -28.35 -15.09 -6.92
N ALA A 564 -27.89 -14.34 -7.91
CA ALA A 564 -27.24 -13.04 -7.69
C ALA A 564 -28.31 -11.95 -7.55
N VAL A 565 -28.31 -11.22 -6.42
CA VAL A 565 -29.20 -10.07 -6.19
C VAL A 565 -28.34 -8.82 -6.14
N GLN A 566 -28.42 -7.99 -7.18
CA GLN A 566 -27.70 -6.73 -7.28
C GLN A 566 -28.59 -5.57 -6.87
N GLY A 567 -28.02 -4.61 -6.18
CA GLY A 567 -28.70 -3.34 -5.86
C GLY A 567 -27.77 -2.34 -5.19
N PRO A 568 -27.84 -1.05 -5.53
CA PRO A 568 -27.14 0.03 -4.83
C PRO A 568 -27.49 0.11 -3.34
N PRO A 569 -26.76 0.88 -2.51
CA PRO A 569 -27.18 1.18 -1.14
C PRO A 569 -28.61 1.76 -1.12
N GLY A 570 -29.43 1.29 -0.17
CA GLY A 570 -30.81 1.78 0.01
C GLY A 570 -31.88 1.09 -0.86
N THR A 571 -31.54 0.18 -1.77
CA THR A 571 -32.52 -0.52 -2.66
C THR A 571 -33.25 -1.70 -2.03
N GLY A 572 -33.18 -1.89 -0.72
CA GLY A 572 -33.93 -2.94 -0.03
C GLY A 572 -33.28 -4.32 0.01
N LYS A 573 -31.97 -4.49 -0.32
CA LYS A 573 -31.30 -5.81 -0.25
C LYS A 573 -31.46 -6.52 1.09
N THR A 574 -31.34 -5.81 2.19
CA THR A 574 -31.54 -6.36 3.54
C THR A 574 -32.99 -6.80 3.76
N TYR A 575 -33.94 -6.04 3.24
CA TYR A 575 -35.37 -6.39 3.27
C TYR A 575 -35.63 -7.68 2.49
N THR A 576 -35.20 -7.74 1.23
CA THR A 576 -35.31 -8.95 0.39
C THR A 576 -34.60 -10.14 1.04
N GLY A 577 -33.39 -9.97 1.54
CA GLY A 577 -32.62 -11.02 2.24
C GLY A 577 -33.35 -11.57 3.47
N SER A 578 -33.95 -10.72 4.29
CA SER A 578 -34.71 -11.17 5.48
C SER A 578 -35.95 -11.97 5.10
N HIS A 579 -36.67 -11.62 4.03
CA HIS A 579 -37.82 -12.39 3.53
C HIS A 579 -37.40 -13.74 2.95
N ILE A 580 -36.29 -13.79 2.20
CA ILE A 580 -35.71 -15.05 1.71
C ILE A 580 -35.37 -15.97 2.88
N ILE A 581 -34.68 -15.46 3.89
CA ILE A 581 -34.27 -16.23 5.07
C ILE A 581 -35.49 -16.78 5.81
N ALA A 582 -36.52 -15.93 6.04
CA ALA A 582 -37.75 -16.34 6.70
C ALA A 582 -38.49 -17.44 5.89
N GLY A 583 -38.55 -17.30 4.57
CA GLY A 583 -39.14 -18.31 3.68
C GLY A 583 -38.39 -19.66 3.71
N LEU A 584 -37.05 -19.64 3.72
CA LEU A 584 -36.23 -20.85 3.83
C LEU A 584 -36.40 -21.55 5.18
N LEU A 585 -36.47 -20.79 6.28
CA LEU A 585 -36.74 -21.33 7.62
C LEU A 585 -38.12 -21.96 7.72
N ALA A 586 -39.14 -21.30 7.15
CA ALA A 586 -40.51 -21.84 7.10
C ALA A 586 -40.57 -23.14 6.27
N ALA A 587 -39.72 -23.29 5.27
CA ALA A 587 -39.55 -24.53 4.49
C ALA A 587 -38.70 -25.59 5.24
N GLY A 588 -38.29 -25.34 6.48
CA GLY A 588 -37.52 -26.27 7.31
C GLY A 588 -36.02 -26.33 6.97
N LEU A 589 -35.47 -25.41 6.19
CA LEU A 589 -34.05 -25.38 5.82
C LEU A 589 -33.20 -24.72 6.90
N ARG A 590 -31.92 -25.07 6.93
CA ARG A 590 -30.86 -24.33 7.68
C ARG A 590 -30.29 -23.23 6.79
N VAL A 591 -29.99 -22.08 7.40
CA VAL A 591 -29.48 -20.93 6.68
C VAL A 591 -28.12 -20.49 7.23
N GLY A 592 -27.14 -20.31 6.34
CA GLY A 592 -25.88 -19.66 6.63
C GLY A 592 -25.91 -18.21 6.17
N ILE A 593 -25.50 -17.28 7.04
CA ILE A 593 -25.37 -15.86 6.73
C ILE A 593 -23.90 -15.47 6.77
N CYS A 594 -23.35 -15.03 5.64
CA CYS A 594 -21.96 -14.62 5.52
C CYS A 594 -21.85 -13.19 5.03
N ALA A 595 -20.96 -12.37 5.64
CA ALA A 595 -20.60 -11.06 5.13
C ALA A 595 -19.16 -10.69 5.55
N PHE A 596 -18.62 -9.62 4.94
CA PHE A 596 -17.29 -9.10 5.26
C PHE A 596 -17.19 -8.46 6.64
N SER A 597 -18.29 -7.92 7.17
CA SER A 597 -18.31 -7.27 8.47
C SER A 597 -19.36 -7.85 9.38
N HIS A 598 -19.04 -7.86 10.67
CA HIS A 598 -19.99 -8.27 11.70
C HIS A 598 -21.22 -7.36 11.77
N SER A 599 -21.07 -6.06 11.50
CA SER A 599 -22.20 -5.12 11.46
C SER A 599 -23.17 -5.42 10.32
N ALA A 600 -22.69 -5.83 9.14
CA ALA A 600 -23.56 -6.24 8.03
C ALA A 600 -24.34 -7.53 8.37
N ILE A 601 -23.69 -8.47 9.07
CA ILE A 601 -24.33 -9.70 9.59
C ILE A 601 -25.42 -9.34 10.60
N ASP A 602 -25.09 -8.49 11.58
CA ASP A 602 -25.98 -8.09 12.66
C ASP A 602 -27.21 -7.34 12.10
N ASN A 603 -27.03 -6.43 11.13
CA ASN A 603 -28.12 -5.74 10.47
C ASN A 603 -29.10 -6.69 9.75
N LEU A 604 -28.60 -7.72 9.06
CA LEU A 604 -29.44 -8.69 8.38
C LEU A 604 -30.14 -9.62 9.38
N LEU A 605 -29.45 -10.02 10.45
CA LEU A 605 -30.05 -10.79 11.55
C LEU A 605 -31.15 -10.02 12.24
N GLU A 606 -30.93 -8.75 12.58
CA GLU A 606 -31.92 -7.88 13.24
C GLU A 606 -33.18 -7.75 12.37
N ALA A 607 -33.02 -7.47 11.07
CA ALA A 607 -34.14 -7.41 10.13
C ALA A 607 -34.89 -8.74 10.04
N THR A 608 -34.19 -9.88 10.04
CA THR A 608 -34.78 -11.21 9.99
C THR A 608 -35.54 -11.54 11.27
N ILE A 609 -34.96 -11.25 12.43
CA ILE A 609 -35.58 -11.43 13.76
C ILE A 609 -36.86 -10.58 13.86
N GLY A 610 -36.78 -9.30 13.47
CA GLY A 610 -37.93 -8.40 13.48
C GLY A 610 -39.06 -8.90 12.57
N LEU A 611 -38.75 -9.41 11.38
CA LEU A 611 -39.74 -9.98 10.46
C LEU A 611 -40.43 -11.23 11.06
N ILE A 612 -39.65 -12.16 11.61
CA ILE A 612 -40.20 -13.40 12.21
C ILE A 612 -41.07 -13.07 13.43
N ALA A 613 -40.62 -12.18 14.30
CA ALA A 613 -41.37 -11.76 15.51
C ALA A 613 -42.67 -11.01 15.13
N GLY A 614 -42.65 -10.14 14.11
CA GLY A 614 -43.81 -9.43 13.61
C GLY A 614 -44.90 -10.35 13.04
N ASN A 615 -44.50 -11.49 12.49
CA ASN A 615 -45.42 -12.54 12.00
C ASN A 615 -45.88 -13.53 13.11
N SER A 616 -45.71 -13.19 14.39
CA SER A 616 -46.06 -14.03 15.53
C SER A 616 -45.37 -15.40 15.55
N GLY A 617 -44.22 -15.54 14.86
CA GLY A 617 -43.38 -16.72 14.84
C GLY A 617 -42.43 -16.81 16.03
N ALA A 618 -42.24 -18.03 16.57
CA ALA A 618 -41.16 -18.27 17.51
C ALA A 618 -39.82 -18.21 16.83
N LEU A 619 -38.86 -17.49 17.44
CA LEU A 619 -37.50 -17.43 16.90
C LEU A 619 -36.83 -18.81 16.93
N PRO A 620 -36.26 -19.26 15.79
CA PRO A 620 -35.48 -20.47 15.80
C PRO A 620 -34.13 -20.24 16.52
N PRO A 621 -33.44 -21.30 16.99
CA PRO A 621 -32.10 -21.16 17.53
C PRO A 621 -31.14 -20.53 16.50
N ILE A 622 -30.48 -19.43 16.88
CA ILE A 622 -29.57 -18.63 16.05
C ILE A 622 -28.18 -18.61 16.68
N ALA A 623 -27.16 -18.94 15.92
CA ALA A 623 -25.75 -18.76 16.28
C ALA A 623 -25.11 -17.62 15.48
N ARG A 624 -24.49 -16.67 16.16
CA ARG A 624 -23.66 -15.64 15.53
C ARG A 624 -22.21 -15.79 15.99
N ARG A 625 -21.33 -16.17 15.05
CA ARG A 625 -19.91 -16.38 15.32
C ARG A 625 -19.14 -15.06 15.23
N GLY A 626 -18.26 -14.83 16.19
CA GLY A 626 -17.42 -13.64 16.33
C GLY A 626 -17.52 -13.07 17.75
N GLU A 627 -16.87 -11.95 17.99
CA GLU A 627 -16.93 -11.27 19.27
C GLU A 627 -18.37 -10.81 19.58
N LYS A 628 -18.79 -11.00 20.81
CA LYS A 628 -20.10 -10.56 21.26
C LYS A 628 -20.13 -9.02 21.32
N PRO A 629 -21.05 -8.35 20.60
CA PRO A 629 -21.10 -6.90 20.59
C PRO A 629 -21.54 -6.34 21.96
N PRO A 630 -21.25 -5.05 22.23
CA PRO A 630 -21.71 -4.38 23.46
C PRO A 630 -23.24 -4.40 23.63
N SER A 631 -23.97 -4.34 22.50
CA SER A 631 -25.43 -4.49 22.45
C SER A 631 -25.79 -5.74 21.66
N PRO A 632 -25.83 -6.91 22.30
CA PRO A 632 -26.15 -8.17 21.64
C PRO A 632 -27.62 -8.24 21.22
N LEU A 633 -27.90 -8.94 20.11
CA LEU A 633 -29.27 -9.19 19.66
C LEU A 633 -29.97 -10.20 20.57
N ASP A 634 -31.22 -9.92 20.90
CA ASP A 634 -32.03 -10.81 21.71
C ASP A 634 -32.34 -12.12 20.96
N GLY A 635 -32.27 -13.25 21.68
CA GLY A 635 -32.51 -14.57 21.10
C GLY A 635 -31.36 -15.13 20.25
N VAL A 636 -30.19 -14.48 20.23
CA VAL A 636 -29.00 -14.90 19.49
C VAL A 636 -27.94 -15.44 20.46
N ASP A 637 -27.46 -16.65 20.19
CA ASP A 637 -26.30 -17.23 20.85
C ASP A 637 -25.00 -16.77 20.21
N TYR A 638 -23.94 -16.55 21.02
CA TYR A 638 -22.60 -16.17 20.57
C TYR A 638 -21.58 -17.27 20.90
N PRO A 639 -21.51 -18.36 20.13
CA PRO A 639 -20.63 -19.48 20.40
C PRO A 639 -19.14 -19.08 20.38
N ALA A 640 -18.35 -19.61 21.31
CA ALA A 640 -16.92 -19.29 21.42
C ALA A 640 -16.03 -19.93 20.33
N SER A 641 -16.54 -20.94 19.60
CA SER A 641 -15.77 -21.61 18.52
C SER A 641 -16.68 -21.96 17.34
N ASN A 642 -16.07 -22.18 16.17
CA ASN A 642 -16.78 -22.60 14.96
C ASN A 642 -17.48 -23.97 15.18
N ALA A 643 -16.82 -24.92 15.83
CA ALA A 643 -17.40 -26.23 16.18
C ALA A 643 -18.68 -26.11 17.01
N LYS A 644 -18.74 -25.15 17.93
CA LYS A 644 -19.98 -24.89 18.71
C LYS A 644 -21.04 -24.19 17.88
N ALA A 645 -20.67 -23.36 16.91
CA ALA A 645 -21.60 -22.71 16.01
C ALA A 645 -22.19 -23.71 14.98
N ALA A 646 -21.46 -24.76 14.66
CA ALA A 646 -21.87 -25.83 13.75
C ALA A 646 -22.95 -26.76 14.33
N ASP A 647 -23.24 -26.68 15.63
CA ASP A 647 -24.24 -27.54 16.32
C ASP A 647 -25.56 -27.57 15.51
N PRO A 648 -26.07 -28.77 15.14
CA PRO A 648 -27.29 -28.95 14.36
C PRO A 648 -28.55 -28.31 14.97
N LYS A 649 -28.55 -27.98 16.25
CA LYS A 649 -29.66 -27.25 16.88
C LYS A 649 -29.90 -25.87 16.26
N TYR A 650 -28.84 -25.19 15.77
CA TYR A 650 -29.00 -23.88 15.18
C TYR A 650 -29.59 -23.95 13.78
N ARG A 651 -30.63 -23.20 13.55
CA ARG A 651 -31.30 -23.07 12.26
C ARG A 651 -30.72 -21.95 11.41
N ILE A 652 -30.18 -20.93 12.08
CA ILE A 652 -29.38 -19.89 11.45
C ILE A 652 -27.98 -19.93 12.05
N VAL A 653 -26.96 -19.93 11.19
CA VAL A 653 -25.57 -19.72 11.55
C VAL A 653 -25.07 -18.50 10.80
N ALA A 654 -24.57 -17.51 11.52
CA ALA A 654 -24.08 -16.27 10.96
C ALA A 654 -22.62 -16.01 11.34
N GLY A 655 -21.80 -15.61 10.39
CA GLY A 655 -20.38 -15.36 10.61
C GLY A 655 -19.69 -14.84 9.36
N THR A 656 -18.42 -14.48 9.50
CA THR A 656 -17.59 -14.09 8.35
C THR A 656 -17.13 -15.31 7.55
N THR A 657 -16.47 -15.08 6.41
CA THR A 657 -15.93 -16.15 5.54
C THR A 657 -15.04 -17.15 6.30
N TRP A 658 -14.28 -16.70 7.32
CA TRP A 658 -13.47 -17.59 8.17
C TRP A 658 -14.29 -18.58 9.00
N CYS A 659 -15.54 -18.24 9.32
CA CYS A 659 -16.44 -19.17 9.99
C CYS A 659 -16.80 -20.34 9.06
N PHE A 660 -17.20 -20.02 7.83
CA PHE A 660 -17.70 -21.00 6.86
C PHE A 660 -16.60 -21.78 6.14
N ALA A 661 -15.37 -21.27 6.10
CA ALA A 661 -14.21 -22.01 5.60
C ALA A 661 -13.69 -23.07 6.59
N SER A 662 -14.22 -23.08 7.82
CA SER A 662 -13.77 -24.03 8.84
C SER A 662 -14.27 -25.45 8.57
N VAL A 663 -13.37 -26.43 8.72
CA VAL A 663 -13.68 -27.87 8.61
C VAL A 663 -14.81 -28.28 9.57
N ALA A 664 -15.06 -27.50 10.61
CA ALA A 664 -16.12 -27.77 11.58
C ALA A 664 -17.51 -27.37 11.08
N MET A 665 -17.62 -26.61 9.99
CA MET A 665 -18.89 -26.09 9.44
C MET A 665 -19.40 -26.92 8.28
#